data_8a69eca935a3d9895ff64776ec0fedac
#
_entry.id   8a69eca935a3d9895ff64776ec0fedac
#
_cell.length_a   1.000
_cell.length_b   1.000
_cell.length_c   1.000
_cell.angle_alpha   90.00
_cell.angle_beta   90.00
_cell.angle_gamma   90.00
#
_symmetry.space_group_name_H-M   'P 1'
#
loop_
_entity.id
_entity.type
_entity.pdbx_description
1 polymer ?
#
loop_
_entity_poly.entity_id
_entity_poly.type
_entity_poly.pdbx_seq_one_letter_code
_entity_poly.pdbx_strand_id
1 'polypeptide(L)'
;MTKKYLSLLLFTVLCLTINAQTYQKSTAAAASFTINSDSTATVLEWFNFIEGKGLVLSYTSTHVNLQEKVKVKQDTYSIQNLLSSVLAGYDFETSFLQNKILLQIKGLKRFHVSGCVYDQKTKEPLEGCIVVFMNKNQRQYAAVTDYKGVFHKELPSEPSYLNASYIGYEPSIRVFMTGKYQNIGIGMMQTAIPLNEVKVMNSPMSDVVNYRGASSMLSVNSNDPFAQINTLPGIYGSSVGGGMHVNGGQDDENLILLDGISIYHSHHNNTLLSQFNGETVEKVSFFDSFIPAQYEGRLSSVTDVRIKMGDFTDHHQSIGLDLPSASLTLDGPIIKNKLTYMISGRHSWIDFMKDLFSDNASASRAFNDLTGKLHYRINPKLAVEGLIYHSKDEYKDSINQIHNHKILGWENSLYSVSSHADLPRGISNISSVSLSKYSNSIYGPAINIPSDIFINEGMTKISVKSNFSKEVDKYMNLSWGLSMGHEKYNLLASQDAVKNNNQKITQVSSYINSRIKITDKLSGSVALNLVSYLPKNSKSYFSMQPRFTLKYAADEKNIISLDFSRMEQFYHNVCVGEIPIPTDLRMPSINGFKPSSSIHGELGWKRMDDNWRFSLSTYYKRRYNILGIRYDISNTGYEGWDRFIMKGNAESYGVKVHSMNQWNKWRLNCSYTFSKSVEWFEDYKNNKKNPTLHDVPHLFHCATSYMVGKDSFLSLGGYIKSGSLYNVYNEEGNISGQFISHRERRKINYRLDANFSDSITPQKQHLKFSYKVGLYNIIGNPKEDEIIDLYSIDTKKHCLPYFSLNIKF
;
A
#
# COMPACT_ATOMS: atom_id res chain seq x y z
N MET A 1 35.41 46.81 46.09
CA MET A 1 34.32 45.84 46.20
C MET A 1 33.28 46.14 47.29
N THR A 2 33.13 47.35 47.75
CA THR A 2 32.34 47.68 48.95
C THR A 2 31.18 48.66 48.72
N LYS A 3 30.99 49.16 47.48
CA LYS A 3 29.87 50.09 47.18
C LYS A 3 28.65 49.41 46.47
N LYS A 4 28.80 48.18 45.95
CA LYS A 4 27.72 47.47 45.26
C LYS A 4 26.83 46.68 46.17
N TYR A 5 27.26 46.30 47.38
CA TYR A 5 26.48 45.54 48.33
C TYR A 5 25.64 46.39 49.26
N LEU A 6 26.00 47.66 49.41
CA LEU A 6 25.23 48.58 50.25
C LEU A 6 23.95 49.09 49.57
N SER A 7 23.96 49.19 48.20
CA SER A 7 22.78 49.57 47.41
C SER A 7 21.74 48.43 47.32
N LEU A 8 22.21 47.17 47.34
CA LEU A 8 21.32 46.00 47.29
C LEU A 8 20.63 45.77 48.63
N LEU A 9 21.31 46.08 49.77
CA LEU A 9 20.73 45.97 51.10
C LEU A 9 19.71 47.08 51.38
N LEU A 10 19.92 48.30 50.87
CA LEU A 10 18.93 49.38 50.99
C LEU A 10 17.67 49.11 50.13
N PHE A 11 17.83 48.44 48.94
CA PHE A 11 16.69 48.12 48.07
C PHE A 11 15.86 46.99 48.68
N THR A 12 16.46 46.02 49.35
CA THR A 12 15.73 44.92 50.04
C THR A 12 15.04 45.41 51.30
N VAL A 13 15.58 46.37 52.02
CA VAL A 13 14.94 46.97 53.20
C VAL A 13 13.78 47.92 52.80
N LEU A 14 13.90 48.61 51.63
CA LEU A 14 12.84 49.48 51.12
C LEU A 14 11.63 48.67 50.55
N CYS A 15 11.89 47.46 50.01
CA CYS A 15 10.81 46.53 49.58
C CYS A 15 10.10 45.84 50.74
N LEU A 16 10.69 45.76 51.90
CA LEU A 16 10.08 45.17 53.12
C LEU A 16 9.23 46.15 53.95
N THR A 17 9.34 47.46 53.71
CA THR A 17 8.55 48.46 54.41
C THR A 17 7.29 48.95 53.69
N ILE A 18 7.07 48.53 52.44
CA ILE A 18 5.86 48.91 51.68
C ILE A 18 4.73 47.85 51.79
N ASN A 19 4.98 46.71 52.40
CA ASN A 19 3.96 45.60 52.49
C ASN A 19 3.30 45.43 53.86
N ALA A 20 3.22 46.49 54.71
CA ALA A 20 2.41 46.48 55.94
C ALA A 20 1.18 47.37 55.79
N GLN A 21 0.46 47.27 54.68
CA GLN A 21 -0.98 47.58 54.72
C GLN A 21 -1.72 46.37 55.27
N THR A 22 -2.27 46.48 56.41
CA THR A 22 -3.20 45.56 57.05
C THR A 22 -4.30 45.20 56.06
N TYR A 23 -4.18 44.00 55.49
CA TYR A 23 -5.23 43.42 54.68
C TYR A 23 -6.38 43.04 55.62
N GLN A 24 -7.34 43.91 55.79
CA GLN A 24 -8.64 43.51 56.38
C GLN A 24 -9.22 42.49 55.40
N LYS A 25 -9.25 41.22 55.84
CA LYS A 25 -9.85 40.15 55.08
C LYS A 25 -11.28 40.55 54.72
N SER A 26 -11.59 40.76 53.43
CA SER A 26 -12.94 41.06 52.99
C SER A 26 -13.89 39.96 53.45
N THR A 27 -15.00 40.32 54.05
CA THR A 27 -16.03 39.38 54.53
C THR A 27 -16.55 38.49 53.40
N ALA A 28 -16.59 39.00 52.19
CA ALA A 28 -16.95 38.26 50.98
C ALA A 28 -15.91 37.18 50.65
N ALA A 29 -14.61 37.48 50.76
CA ALA A 29 -13.54 36.51 50.47
C ALA A 29 -13.48 35.33 51.49
N ALA A 30 -13.98 35.53 52.68
CA ALA A 30 -14.02 34.53 53.77
C ALA A 30 -15.33 33.70 53.80
N ALA A 31 -16.31 34.00 52.95
CA ALA A 31 -17.60 33.31 52.94
C ALA A 31 -17.48 31.85 52.50
N SER A 32 -18.13 30.96 53.25
CA SER A 32 -18.24 29.53 52.89
C SER A 32 -19.70 29.13 52.63
N PHE A 33 -19.89 28.20 51.70
CA PHE A 33 -21.20 27.74 51.25
C PHE A 33 -21.25 26.22 51.32
N THR A 34 -22.14 25.68 52.15
CA THR A 34 -22.36 24.24 52.24
C THR A 34 -23.51 23.83 51.33
N ILE A 35 -23.22 22.91 50.41
CA ILE A 35 -24.19 22.29 49.52
C ILE A 35 -24.49 20.89 50.07
N ASN A 36 -25.70 20.65 50.55
CA ASN A 36 -26.05 19.43 51.30
C ASN A 36 -26.33 18.21 50.39
N SER A 37 -26.52 18.42 49.08
CA SER A 37 -26.71 17.35 48.10
C SER A 37 -26.27 17.85 46.73
N ASP A 38 -25.93 16.91 45.82
CA ASP A 38 -25.69 17.27 44.41
C ASP A 38 -26.86 18.06 43.83
N SER A 39 -26.65 19.31 43.51
CA SER A 39 -27.70 20.23 43.08
C SER A 39 -27.45 20.73 41.67
N THR A 40 -28.52 20.76 40.83
CA THR A 40 -28.49 21.31 39.50
C THR A 40 -29.42 22.50 39.43
N ALA A 41 -28.86 23.68 39.16
CA ALA A 41 -29.59 24.94 39.09
C ALA A 41 -29.02 25.79 37.94
N THR A 42 -29.74 26.81 37.51
CA THR A 42 -29.23 27.77 36.53
C THR A 42 -28.15 28.65 37.11
N VAL A 43 -27.28 29.22 36.28
CA VAL A 43 -26.25 30.18 36.74
C VAL A 43 -26.87 31.32 37.53
N LEU A 44 -28.04 31.80 37.10
CA LEU A 44 -28.80 32.87 37.83
C LEU A 44 -29.24 32.41 39.20
N GLU A 45 -29.79 31.20 39.35
CA GLU A 45 -30.18 30.64 40.64
C GLU A 45 -29.00 30.47 41.61
N TRP A 46 -27.83 30.06 41.09
CA TRP A 46 -26.58 30.00 41.86
C TRP A 46 -26.11 31.39 42.29
N PHE A 47 -26.25 32.41 41.44
CA PHE A 47 -25.91 33.78 41.80
C PHE A 47 -26.88 34.32 42.91
N ASN A 48 -28.16 34.06 42.77
CA ASN A 48 -29.15 34.40 43.80
C ASN A 48 -28.90 33.66 45.13
N PHE A 49 -28.43 32.40 45.06
CA PHE A 49 -28.05 31.66 46.28
C PHE A 49 -26.86 32.30 46.99
N ILE A 50 -25.88 32.82 46.28
CA ILE A 50 -24.74 33.56 46.82
C ILE A 50 -25.19 34.86 47.47
N GLU A 51 -26.09 35.62 46.81
CA GLU A 51 -26.64 36.88 47.35
C GLU A 51 -27.53 36.66 48.56
N GLY A 52 -28.25 35.54 48.63
CA GLY A 52 -29.09 35.17 49.76
C GLY A 52 -28.31 34.97 51.09
N LYS A 53 -26.97 34.96 51.05
CA LYS A 53 -26.09 34.94 52.21
C LYS A 53 -25.58 36.33 52.64
N GLY A 54 -26.23 37.39 52.15
CA GLY A 54 -25.89 38.77 52.51
C GLY A 54 -24.72 39.38 51.75
N LEU A 55 -24.32 38.72 50.68
CA LEU A 55 -23.31 39.20 49.74
C LEU A 55 -23.98 39.92 48.55
N VAL A 56 -23.31 40.88 47.93
CA VAL A 56 -23.75 41.59 46.76
C VAL A 56 -22.87 41.20 45.60
N LEU A 57 -23.45 40.56 44.57
CA LEU A 57 -22.76 40.17 43.33
C LEU A 57 -22.96 41.21 42.26
N SER A 58 -21.90 41.81 41.78
CA SER A 58 -21.91 42.74 40.63
C SER A 58 -21.25 42.11 39.42
N TYR A 59 -21.98 41.83 38.35
CA TYR A 59 -21.45 41.12 37.18
C TYR A 59 -22.01 41.72 35.88
N THR A 60 -21.30 41.42 34.74
CA THR A 60 -21.72 41.80 33.40
C THR A 60 -22.44 40.62 32.76
N SER A 61 -23.74 40.79 32.41
CA SER A 61 -24.53 39.68 31.89
C SER A 61 -24.35 39.40 30.38
N THR A 62 -23.61 40.23 29.65
CA THR A 62 -23.45 40.15 28.18
C THR A 62 -22.62 38.94 27.72
N HIS A 63 -21.82 38.35 28.59
CA HIS A 63 -20.86 37.28 28.24
C HIS A 63 -21.16 35.94 28.91
N VAL A 64 -22.29 35.79 29.61
CA VAL A 64 -22.68 34.59 30.33
C VAL A 64 -24.14 34.23 30.03
N ASN A 65 -24.37 32.92 29.81
CA ASN A 65 -25.76 32.43 29.72
C ASN A 65 -26.29 32.10 31.10
N LEU A 66 -27.05 33.04 31.63
CA LEU A 66 -27.65 32.95 32.96
C LEU A 66 -28.66 31.79 33.13
N GLN A 67 -29.21 31.28 32.05
CA GLN A 67 -30.18 30.17 31.99
C GLN A 67 -29.46 28.80 31.85
N GLU A 68 -28.16 28.79 31.74
CA GLU A 68 -27.38 27.55 31.68
C GLU A 68 -27.49 26.78 32.97
N LYS A 69 -27.84 25.49 32.91
CA LYS A 69 -27.95 24.63 34.09
C LYS A 69 -26.57 24.05 34.44
N VAL A 70 -26.14 24.31 35.66
CA VAL A 70 -24.85 23.84 36.17
C VAL A 70 -25.06 22.94 37.38
N LYS A 71 -24.42 21.78 37.37
CA LYS A 71 -24.43 20.83 38.50
C LYS A 71 -23.26 21.11 39.42
N VAL A 72 -23.53 21.43 40.67
CA VAL A 72 -22.55 21.58 41.73
C VAL A 72 -22.67 20.37 42.68
N LYS A 73 -21.58 19.74 43.02
CA LYS A 73 -21.55 18.56 43.88
C LYS A 73 -21.77 18.96 45.34
N GLN A 74 -22.16 17.96 46.17
CA GLN A 74 -22.23 18.11 47.63
C GLN A 74 -20.83 18.37 48.19
N ASP A 75 -20.60 19.54 48.79
CA ASP A 75 -19.35 19.93 49.45
C ASP A 75 -19.52 21.27 50.14
N THR A 76 -18.50 21.68 50.94
CA THR A 76 -18.40 23.03 51.48
C THR A 76 -17.40 23.83 50.66
N TYR A 77 -17.90 24.83 49.96
CA TYR A 77 -17.14 25.66 49.03
C TYR A 77 -16.76 27.02 49.62
N SER A 78 -15.55 27.47 49.40
CA SER A 78 -15.26 28.90 49.48
C SER A 78 -16.00 29.62 48.35
N ILE A 79 -16.27 30.92 48.48
CA ILE A 79 -16.93 31.69 47.42
C ILE A 79 -16.22 31.56 46.07
N GLN A 80 -14.90 31.57 46.08
CA GLN A 80 -14.09 31.44 44.87
C GLN A 80 -14.22 30.07 44.23
N ASN A 81 -14.26 29.01 45.01
CA ASN A 81 -14.44 27.64 44.53
C ASN A 81 -15.86 27.41 44.03
N LEU A 82 -16.88 28.01 44.70
CA LEU A 82 -18.24 27.92 44.25
C LEU A 82 -18.43 28.63 42.89
N LEU A 83 -17.95 29.88 42.77
CA LEU A 83 -17.98 30.61 41.51
C LEU A 83 -17.20 29.87 40.38
N SER A 84 -16.05 29.25 40.69
CA SER A 84 -15.30 28.43 39.75
C SER A 84 -16.06 27.18 39.30
N SER A 85 -16.92 26.62 40.17
CA SER A 85 -17.76 25.48 39.84
C SER A 85 -18.98 25.91 39.00
N VAL A 86 -19.61 27.03 39.35
CA VAL A 86 -20.77 27.59 38.66
C VAL A 86 -20.39 28.14 37.28
N LEU A 87 -19.22 28.78 37.17
CA LEU A 87 -18.70 29.37 35.91
C LEU A 87 -17.58 28.56 35.30
N ALA A 88 -17.60 27.24 35.45
CA ALA A 88 -16.52 26.35 34.93
C ALA A 88 -16.26 26.50 33.42
N GLY A 89 -17.27 26.89 32.63
CA GLY A 89 -17.19 27.13 31.20
C GLY A 89 -16.81 28.55 30.81
N TYR A 90 -16.59 29.45 31.78
CA TYR A 90 -16.35 30.88 31.50
C TYR A 90 -14.98 31.32 32.01
N ASP A 91 -14.36 32.27 31.33
CA ASP A 91 -13.19 33.00 31.81
C ASP A 91 -13.67 34.22 32.59
N PHE A 92 -13.27 34.31 33.85
CA PHE A 92 -13.72 35.37 34.74
C PHE A 92 -12.66 35.74 35.78
N GLU A 93 -12.73 36.98 36.28
CA GLU A 93 -11.94 37.50 37.38
C GLU A 93 -12.85 37.98 38.51
N THR A 94 -12.42 37.76 39.74
CA THR A 94 -13.16 38.16 40.93
C THR A 94 -12.34 39.14 41.75
N SER A 95 -12.98 40.23 42.16
CA SER A 95 -12.41 41.18 43.17
C SER A 95 -13.38 41.29 44.31
N PHE A 96 -12.86 41.30 45.53
CA PHE A 96 -13.63 41.29 46.76
C PHE A 96 -13.47 42.64 47.46
N LEU A 97 -14.58 43.30 47.77
CA LEU A 97 -14.62 44.59 48.47
C LEU A 97 -15.65 44.51 49.61
N GLN A 98 -15.24 44.34 50.86
CA GLN A 98 -16.15 44.12 52.01
C GLN A 98 -17.13 42.96 51.73
N ASN A 99 -18.47 43.25 51.63
CA ASN A 99 -19.47 42.25 51.27
C ASN A 99 -19.83 42.24 49.78
N LYS A 100 -19.09 42.96 48.93
CA LYS A 100 -19.30 42.99 47.44
C LYS A 100 -18.32 42.12 46.74
N ILE A 101 -18.83 41.41 45.72
CA ILE A 101 -18.06 40.59 44.81
C ILE A 101 -18.22 41.23 43.43
N LEU A 102 -17.15 41.75 42.89
CA LEU A 102 -17.07 42.19 41.51
C LEU A 102 -16.66 41.00 40.65
N LEU A 103 -17.53 40.56 39.78
CA LEU A 103 -17.32 39.43 38.88
C LEU A 103 -17.26 39.93 37.43
N GLN A 104 -16.07 39.98 36.87
CA GLN A 104 -15.86 40.34 35.49
C GLN A 104 -15.78 39.08 34.63
N ILE A 105 -16.85 38.77 33.91
CA ILE A 105 -16.88 37.61 33.00
C ILE A 105 -16.40 38.07 31.62
N LYS A 106 -15.29 37.48 31.15
CA LYS A 106 -14.63 37.84 29.89
C LYS A 106 -15.19 37.08 28.68
N GLY A 107 -15.96 36.00 28.90
CA GLY A 107 -16.56 35.18 27.88
C GLY A 107 -16.39 33.69 28.15
N LEU A 108 -16.70 32.87 27.17
CA LEU A 108 -16.47 31.43 27.24
C LEU A 108 -14.98 31.15 27.42
N LYS A 109 -14.65 30.28 28.35
CA LYS A 109 -13.29 29.86 28.59
C LYS A 109 -12.72 29.14 27.40
N ARG A 110 -11.68 29.72 26.80
CA ARG A 110 -10.95 29.10 25.70
C ARG A 110 -9.58 28.63 26.18
N PHE A 111 -9.24 27.43 25.79
CA PHE A 111 -7.96 26.83 26.14
C PHE A 111 -7.00 26.97 24.97
N HIS A 112 -6.03 27.86 25.11
CA HIS A 112 -4.96 27.97 24.12
C HIS A 112 -3.92 26.88 24.38
N VAL A 113 -3.88 25.90 23.47
CA VAL A 113 -2.92 24.81 23.56
C VAL A 113 -1.84 25.03 22.50
N SER A 114 -0.60 24.95 22.94
CA SER A 114 0.56 25.09 22.05
C SER A 114 1.68 24.17 22.47
N GLY A 115 2.47 23.77 21.48
CA GLY A 115 3.60 22.89 21.71
C GLY A 115 4.40 22.67 20.45
N CYS A 116 5.39 21.80 20.53
CA CYS A 116 6.18 21.37 19.40
C CYS A 116 6.26 19.85 19.35
N VAL A 117 6.24 19.32 18.14
CA VAL A 117 6.46 17.91 17.85
C VAL A 117 7.83 17.78 17.19
N TYR A 118 8.64 16.88 17.69
CA TYR A 118 10.00 16.68 17.20
C TYR A 118 10.37 15.20 17.22
N ASP A 119 11.30 14.81 16.39
CA ASP A 119 11.91 13.49 16.43
C ASP A 119 12.63 13.29 17.78
N GLN A 120 12.34 12.22 18.48
CA GLN A 120 12.88 12.02 19.85
C GLN A 120 14.39 11.81 19.85
N LYS A 121 14.94 11.25 18.77
CA LYS A 121 16.38 10.93 18.65
C LYS A 121 17.17 12.10 18.08
N THR A 122 16.71 12.69 16.97
CA THR A 122 17.43 13.78 16.27
C THR A 122 17.11 15.16 16.81
N LYS A 123 16.01 15.30 17.58
CA LYS A 123 15.46 16.58 18.06
C LYS A 123 14.98 17.52 16.94
N GLU A 124 14.91 17.03 15.71
CA GLU A 124 14.41 17.81 14.57
C GLU A 124 12.92 18.04 14.66
N PRO A 125 12.42 19.23 14.28
CA PRO A 125 11.00 19.51 14.28
C PRO A 125 10.27 18.69 13.18
N LEU A 126 9.09 18.20 13.49
CA LEU A 126 8.26 17.44 12.55
C LEU A 126 7.15 18.33 11.97
N GLU A 127 7.33 18.75 10.74
CA GLU A 127 6.35 19.53 9.97
C GLU A 127 5.23 18.63 9.46
N GLY A 128 3.97 19.10 9.51
CA GLY A 128 2.82 18.36 9.02
C GLY A 128 2.34 17.23 9.93
N CYS A 129 2.84 17.15 11.15
CA CYS A 129 2.37 16.21 12.16
C CYS A 129 0.95 16.58 12.60
N ILE A 130 0.05 15.59 12.67
CA ILE A 130 -1.33 15.79 13.13
C ILE A 130 -1.38 15.60 14.63
N VAL A 131 -1.79 16.65 15.36
CA VAL A 131 -2.00 16.63 16.81
C VAL A 131 -3.49 16.61 17.09
N VAL A 132 -3.99 15.54 17.69
CA VAL A 132 -5.40 15.37 18.03
C VAL A 132 -5.59 15.60 19.53
N PHE A 133 -6.52 16.46 19.88
CA PHE A 133 -6.91 16.78 21.26
C PHE A 133 -8.24 16.12 21.58
N MET A 134 -8.32 15.47 22.72
CA MET A 134 -9.54 14.81 23.23
C MET A 134 -9.98 15.47 24.52
N ASN A 135 -11.26 15.81 24.62
CA ASN A 135 -11.85 16.26 25.89
C ASN A 135 -12.50 15.10 26.67
N LYS A 136 -13.00 15.38 27.87
CA LYS A 136 -13.70 14.40 28.73
C LYS A 136 -14.96 13.80 28.06
N ASN A 137 -15.57 14.52 27.12
CA ASN A 137 -16.76 14.10 26.37
C ASN A 137 -16.42 13.41 25.03
N GLN A 138 -15.18 12.98 24.84
CA GLN A 138 -14.67 12.32 23.62
C GLN A 138 -14.77 13.15 22.32
N ARG A 139 -15.01 14.46 22.43
CA ARG A 139 -14.92 15.33 21.26
C ARG A 139 -13.47 15.52 20.84
N GLN A 140 -13.24 15.43 19.54
CA GLN A 140 -11.91 15.52 18.93
C GLN A 140 -11.72 16.88 18.26
N TYR A 141 -10.54 17.45 18.45
CA TYR A 141 -10.07 18.63 17.75
C TYR A 141 -8.67 18.34 17.23
N ALA A 142 -8.31 18.88 16.08
CA ALA A 142 -6.99 18.63 15.51
C ALA A 142 -6.25 19.93 15.18
N ALA A 143 -4.94 19.87 15.23
CA ALA A 143 -4.01 20.88 14.71
C ALA A 143 -2.93 20.16 13.88
N VAL A 144 -2.28 20.90 12.98
CA VAL A 144 -1.15 20.43 12.18
C VAL A 144 0.06 21.28 12.56
N THR A 145 1.23 20.66 12.69
CA THR A 145 2.46 21.36 13.00
C THR A 145 3.00 22.12 11.79
N ASP A 146 3.56 23.31 12.05
CA ASP A 146 4.26 24.10 11.05
C ASP A 146 5.68 23.59 10.77
N TYR A 147 6.45 24.31 9.92
CA TYR A 147 7.82 23.97 9.55
C TYR A 147 8.83 23.98 10.72
N LYS A 148 8.44 24.52 11.88
CA LYS A 148 9.21 24.44 13.14
C LYS A 148 8.70 23.33 14.05
N GLY A 149 7.80 22.47 13.55
CA GLY A 149 7.13 21.46 14.34
C GLY A 149 6.15 22.03 15.37
N VAL A 150 5.82 23.33 15.31
CA VAL A 150 4.99 23.99 16.31
C VAL A 150 3.51 23.88 15.93
N PHE A 151 2.68 23.58 16.92
CA PHE A 151 1.24 23.63 16.81
C PHE A 151 0.63 24.65 17.77
N HIS A 152 -0.44 25.29 17.32
CA HIS A 152 -1.29 26.16 18.13
C HIS A 152 -2.75 25.80 17.89
N LYS A 153 -3.52 25.64 18.95
CA LYS A 153 -4.96 25.42 18.84
C LYS A 153 -5.72 26.09 19.96
N GLU A 154 -6.79 26.76 19.61
CA GLU A 154 -7.75 27.27 20.55
C GLU A 154 -8.90 26.25 20.67
N LEU A 155 -9.17 25.78 21.89
CA LEU A 155 -10.16 24.77 22.17
C LEU A 155 -11.30 25.35 23.00
N PRO A 156 -12.58 25.02 22.68
CA PRO A 156 -13.73 25.49 23.43
C PRO A 156 -13.96 24.76 24.75
N SER A 157 -13.17 23.72 25.03
CA SER A 157 -13.26 22.94 26.27
C SER A 157 -11.89 22.40 26.65
N GLU A 158 -11.73 22.13 27.95
CA GLU A 158 -10.48 21.59 28.50
C GLU A 158 -10.11 20.24 27.84
N PRO A 159 -8.92 20.11 27.23
CA PRO A 159 -8.46 18.85 26.72
C PRO A 159 -8.03 17.92 27.87
N SER A 160 -8.39 16.64 27.75
CA SER A 160 -7.99 15.61 28.73
C SER A 160 -6.65 15.01 28.36
N TYR A 161 -6.43 14.77 27.06
CA TYR A 161 -5.15 14.32 26.55
C TYR A 161 -5.01 14.72 25.07
N LEU A 162 -3.80 14.66 24.60
CA LEU A 162 -3.49 14.80 23.19
C LEU A 162 -2.67 13.64 22.69
N ASN A 163 -2.67 13.45 21.39
CA ASN A 163 -1.87 12.43 20.69
C ASN A 163 -1.35 13.05 19.40
N ALA A 164 -0.09 12.82 19.05
CA ALA A 164 0.50 13.20 17.78
C ALA A 164 0.65 11.97 16.87
N SER A 165 0.39 12.15 15.59
CA SER A 165 0.60 11.13 14.57
C SER A 165 1.31 11.74 13.37
N TYR A 166 2.33 11.04 12.89
CA TYR A 166 3.11 11.44 11.73
C TYR A 166 3.52 10.21 10.93
N ILE A 167 3.58 10.35 9.60
CA ILE A 167 3.95 9.24 8.73
C ILE A 167 5.39 8.84 9.01
N GLY A 168 5.62 7.54 9.29
CA GLY A 168 6.95 7.04 9.63
C GLY A 168 7.32 7.12 11.11
N TYR A 169 6.37 7.51 11.98
CA TYR A 169 6.58 7.59 13.41
C TYR A 169 5.53 6.79 14.19
N GLU A 170 5.90 6.25 15.33
CA GLU A 170 4.92 5.67 16.25
C GLU A 170 3.98 6.77 16.73
N PRO A 171 2.64 6.54 16.76
CA PRO A 171 1.73 7.49 17.38
C PRO A 171 2.21 7.79 18.79
N SER A 172 2.28 9.08 19.15
CA SER A 172 2.70 9.45 20.50
C SER A 172 1.83 8.76 21.54
N ILE A 173 2.43 8.37 22.65
CA ILE A 173 1.68 7.94 23.84
C ILE A 173 0.75 9.08 24.23
N ARG A 174 -0.47 8.76 24.69
CA ARG A 174 -1.42 9.77 25.17
C ARG A 174 -0.76 10.69 26.18
N VAL A 175 -0.57 11.96 25.81
CA VAL A 175 -0.06 12.97 26.71
C VAL A 175 -1.23 13.53 27.49
N PHE A 176 -1.35 13.13 28.77
CA PHE A 176 -2.41 13.64 29.66
C PHE A 176 -2.13 15.09 30.02
N MET A 177 -3.17 15.91 29.94
CA MET A 177 -3.11 17.34 30.19
C MET A 177 -3.48 17.60 31.66
N THR A 178 -2.51 18.03 32.44
CA THR A 178 -2.71 18.36 33.88
C THR A 178 -2.48 19.84 34.14
N GLY A 179 -3.32 20.70 33.54
CA GLY A 179 -3.28 22.14 33.75
C GLY A 179 -2.18 22.93 33.00
N LYS A 180 -1.23 22.27 32.31
CA LYS A 180 -0.27 22.89 31.41
C LYS A 180 -0.70 22.72 29.97
N TYR A 181 -1.05 23.82 29.30
CA TYR A 181 -1.56 23.80 27.91
C TYR A 181 -0.58 24.47 26.93
N GLN A 182 0.51 25.04 27.38
CA GLN A 182 1.49 25.74 26.57
C GLN A 182 2.87 25.09 26.68
N ASN A 183 3.66 25.22 25.63
CA ASN A 183 5.02 24.69 25.54
C ASN A 183 5.11 23.17 25.77
N ILE A 184 4.16 22.43 25.17
CA ILE A 184 4.12 20.97 25.25
C ILE A 184 5.13 20.40 24.26
N GLY A 185 6.14 19.70 24.75
CA GLY A 185 7.10 18.98 23.88
C GLY A 185 6.64 17.54 23.65
N ILE A 186 6.46 17.15 22.40
CA ILE A 186 6.11 15.79 22.00
C ILE A 186 7.25 15.21 21.20
N GLY A 187 8.06 14.36 21.82
CA GLY A 187 9.06 13.56 21.11
C GLY A 187 8.39 12.34 20.50
N MET A 188 8.42 12.23 19.20
CA MET A 188 7.94 11.04 18.46
C MET A 188 9.14 10.16 18.15
N MET A 189 9.03 8.88 18.43
CA MET A 189 10.00 7.90 17.95
C MET A 189 9.68 7.63 16.49
N GLN A 190 10.69 7.80 15.63
CA GLN A 190 10.60 7.15 14.34
C GLN A 190 10.20 5.71 14.62
N THR A 191 9.10 5.32 14.05
CA THR A 191 8.91 3.92 13.88
C THR A 191 10.19 3.52 13.14
N ALA A 192 11.07 2.78 13.81
CA ALA A 192 11.74 1.75 13.07
C ALA A 192 10.57 1.01 12.44
N ILE A 193 10.17 1.43 11.23
CA ILE A 193 9.22 0.66 10.44
C ILE A 193 9.91 -0.68 10.47
N PRO A 194 9.39 -1.69 11.19
CA PRO A 194 9.97 -2.99 11.02
C PRO A 194 9.81 -3.17 9.54
N LEU A 195 10.91 -3.16 8.83
CA LEU A 195 11.03 -3.27 7.37
C LEU A 195 10.32 -4.50 6.81
N ASN A 196 9.51 -5.13 7.60
CA ASN A 196 8.77 -6.35 7.38
C ASN A 196 7.32 -6.13 6.98
N GLU A 197 6.84 -4.90 6.85
CA GLU A 197 5.47 -4.65 6.41
C GLU A 197 5.46 -3.78 5.15
N VAL A 198 5.41 -4.45 4.02
CA VAL A 198 4.96 -3.82 2.78
C VAL A 198 3.50 -3.41 2.97
N LYS A 199 3.24 -2.10 2.96
CA LYS A 199 1.87 -1.59 3.05
C LYS A 199 1.18 -1.81 1.72
N VAL A 200 0.39 -2.86 1.59
CA VAL A 200 -0.48 -3.06 0.43
C VAL A 200 -1.73 -2.21 0.61
N MET A 201 -1.88 -1.19 -0.21
CA MET A 201 -3.08 -0.35 -0.25
C MET A 201 -4.00 -0.82 -1.36
N ASN A 202 -5.17 -1.28 -1.00
CA ASN A 202 -6.23 -1.62 -1.94
C ASN A 202 -7.17 -0.42 -2.09
N SER A 203 -7.11 0.28 -3.22
CA SER A 203 -7.94 1.45 -3.61
C SER A 203 -7.64 2.77 -2.88
N PRO A 204 -7.92 3.95 -3.46
CA PRO A 204 -7.57 5.28 -2.92
C PRO A 204 -8.30 5.70 -1.63
N MET A 205 -9.16 4.87 -1.07
CA MET A 205 -9.76 5.02 0.26
C MET A 205 -9.58 3.76 1.12
N SER A 206 -8.63 2.90 0.78
CA SER A 206 -8.32 1.76 1.64
C SER A 206 -7.47 2.22 2.81
N ASP A 207 -7.99 2.01 4.00
CA ASP A 207 -7.17 2.07 5.18
C ASP A 207 -5.97 1.14 5.03
N VAL A 208 -4.79 1.68 5.26
CA VAL A 208 -3.57 0.89 5.34
C VAL A 208 -3.71 -0.06 6.52
N VAL A 209 -3.89 -1.33 6.23
CA VAL A 209 -3.97 -2.34 7.27
C VAL A 209 -2.57 -2.92 7.48
N ASN A 210 -1.89 -2.43 8.50
CA ASN A 210 -0.62 -3.01 8.95
C ASN A 210 -0.92 -4.25 9.79
N TYR A 211 -1.01 -5.42 9.15
CA TYR A 211 -1.08 -6.69 9.86
C TYR A 211 0.31 -7.32 9.95
N ARG A 212 1.00 -7.04 11.08
CA ARG A 212 2.24 -7.75 11.40
C ARG A 212 1.91 -9.24 11.63
N GLY A 213 2.59 -10.09 10.91
CA GLY A 213 2.55 -11.54 11.12
C GLY A 213 1.60 -12.35 10.24
N ALA A 214 0.40 -11.89 9.90
CA ALA A 214 -0.55 -12.70 9.13
C ALA A 214 -0.23 -12.75 7.62
N SER A 215 0.23 -11.65 7.04
CA SER A 215 0.50 -11.54 5.61
C SER A 215 1.82 -12.18 5.18
N SER A 216 2.76 -12.34 6.10
CA SER A 216 4.06 -12.96 5.81
C SER A 216 4.04 -14.49 5.80
N MET A 217 2.89 -15.11 6.07
CA MET A 217 2.80 -16.57 6.25
C MET A 217 2.94 -17.36 4.96
N LEU A 218 2.39 -16.87 3.88
CA LEU A 218 2.31 -17.60 2.61
C LEU A 218 3.55 -17.41 1.74
N SER A 219 4.58 -16.79 2.24
CA SER A 219 5.83 -16.57 1.52
C SER A 219 7.00 -17.29 2.18
N VAL A 220 7.78 -17.96 1.36
CA VAL A 220 9.07 -18.58 1.73
C VAL A 220 10.11 -17.47 2.03
N ASN A 221 9.90 -16.27 1.51
CA ASN A 221 10.66 -15.06 1.77
C ASN A 221 9.98 -14.20 2.85
N SER A 222 10.76 -13.60 3.73
CA SER A 222 10.22 -12.84 4.86
C SER A 222 9.37 -11.63 4.44
N ASN A 223 9.64 -11.00 3.29
CA ASN A 223 9.15 -9.66 2.94
C ASN A 223 8.68 -9.52 1.50
N ASP A 224 8.16 -10.57 0.89
CA ASP A 224 7.66 -10.47 -0.48
C ASP A 224 6.33 -9.69 -0.55
N PRO A 225 6.29 -8.53 -1.23
CA PRO A 225 5.08 -7.71 -1.34
C PRO A 225 3.95 -8.40 -2.09
N PHE A 226 4.24 -9.28 -3.05
CA PHE A 226 3.23 -9.99 -3.83
C PHE A 226 2.59 -11.14 -3.06
N ALA A 227 3.28 -11.72 -2.08
CA ALA A 227 2.67 -12.70 -1.21
C ALA A 227 1.44 -12.16 -0.46
N GLN A 228 1.47 -10.87 -0.09
CA GLN A 228 0.33 -10.20 0.52
C GLN A 228 -0.81 -9.96 -0.47
N ILE A 229 -0.49 -9.52 -1.69
CA ILE A 229 -1.49 -9.29 -2.74
C ILE A 229 -2.21 -10.59 -3.06
N ASN A 230 -1.50 -11.71 -3.14
CA ASN A 230 -2.07 -13.01 -3.44
C ASN A 230 -3.06 -13.54 -2.37
N THR A 231 -3.11 -12.95 -1.18
CA THR A 231 -4.13 -13.28 -0.16
C THR A 231 -5.43 -12.49 -0.30
N LEU A 232 -5.46 -11.46 -1.17
CA LEU A 232 -6.64 -10.65 -1.39
C LEU A 232 -7.70 -11.42 -2.20
N PRO A 233 -8.99 -11.15 -1.98
CA PRO A 233 -10.04 -11.82 -2.75
C PRO A 233 -10.00 -11.37 -4.22
N GLY A 234 -10.37 -12.27 -5.12
CA GLY A 234 -10.36 -12.04 -6.56
C GLY A 234 -9.00 -12.25 -7.22
N ILE A 235 -7.97 -12.59 -6.45
CA ILE A 235 -6.62 -12.77 -6.95
C ILE A 235 -6.20 -14.24 -6.86
N TYR A 236 -5.73 -14.73 -7.98
CA TYR A 236 -5.20 -16.07 -8.12
C TYR A 236 -3.79 -16.01 -8.69
N GLY A 237 -2.81 -16.47 -7.92
CA GLY A 237 -1.46 -16.72 -8.42
C GLY A 237 -1.45 -18.06 -9.16
N SER A 238 -1.09 -18.06 -10.44
CA SER A 238 -0.96 -19.30 -11.19
C SER A 238 0.35 -19.96 -10.85
N SER A 239 0.26 -21.24 -10.58
CA SER A 239 1.39 -22.12 -10.44
C SER A 239 1.92 -22.57 -11.81
N VAL A 240 1.11 -22.56 -12.83
CA VAL A 240 1.49 -22.95 -14.19
C VAL A 240 1.60 -21.71 -15.06
N GLY A 241 2.78 -21.42 -15.59
CA GLY A 241 3.02 -20.28 -16.48
C GLY A 241 3.28 -18.95 -15.78
N GLY A 242 3.34 -18.95 -14.46
CA GLY A 242 3.78 -17.83 -13.64
C GLY A 242 3.04 -16.54 -13.92
N GLY A 243 2.09 -16.15 -13.09
CA GLY A 243 1.40 -14.89 -13.26
C GLY A 243 0.33 -14.65 -12.21
N MET A 244 -0.14 -13.44 -12.17
CA MET A 244 -1.22 -13.02 -11.29
C MET A 244 -2.51 -12.83 -12.10
N HIS A 245 -3.56 -13.57 -11.76
CA HIS A 245 -4.87 -13.45 -12.38
C HIS A 245 -5.81 -12.69 -11.47
N VAL A 246 -6.37 -11.57 -11.94
CA VAL A 246 -7.21 -10.69 -11.13
C VAL A 246 -8.61 -10.61 -11.72
N ASN A 247 -9.61 -10.96 -10.90
CA ASN A 247 -11.02 -10.95 -11.30
C ASN A 247 -11.26 -11.71 -12.62
N GLY A 248 -10.63 -12.91 -12.75
CA GLY A 248 -10.74 -13.77 -13.94
C GLY A 248 -10.00 -13.25 -15.17
N GLY A 249 -9.14 -12.24 -15.04
CA GLY A 249 -8.27 -11.72 -16.10
C GLY A 249 -7.05 -12.59 -16.35
N GLN A 250 -6.37 -12.34 -17.48
CA GLN A 250 -5.10 -12.96 -17.80
C GLN A 250 -3.94 -12.22 -17.10
N ASP A 251 -2.76 -12.84 -17.02
CA ASP A 251 -1.59 -12.24 -16.36
C ASP A 251 -1.15 -10.94 -17.03
N ASP A 252 -1.15 -10.89 -18.36
CA ASP A 252 -0.78 -9.71 -19.14
C ASP A 252 -1.75 -8.52 -18.98
N GLU A 253 -2.91 -8.74 -18.36
CA GLU A 253 -3.88 -7.69 -18.07
C GLU A 253 -3.56 -6.89 -16.80
N ASN A 254 -2.46 -7.21 -16.11
CA ASN A 254 -2.04 -6.54 -14.89
C ASN A 254 -0.87 -5.60 -15.17
N LEU A 255 -0.96 -4.37 -14.72
CA LEU A 255 0.11 -3.39 -14.80
C LEU A 255 0.94 -3.41 -13.53
N ILE A 256 2.22 -3.68 -13.67
CA ILE A 256 3.17 -3.65 -12.56
C ILE A 256 4.14 -2.50 -12.78
N LEU A 257 4.24 -1.65 -11.78
CA LEU A 257 5.05 -0.44 -11.80
C LEU A 257 6.05 -0.44 -10.66
N LEU A 258 7.24 0.08 -10.95
CA LEU A 258 8.24 0.45 -9.98
C LEU A 258 8.42 1.98 -10.04
N ASP A 259 8.08 2.68 -8.96
CA ASP A 259 8.03 4.15 -8.91
C ASP A 259 7.25 4.77 -10.08
N GLY A 260 6.13 4.13 -10.49
CA GLY A 260 5.28 4.60 -11.58
C GLY A 260 5.76 4.25 -12.99
N ILE A 261 6.80 3.41 -13.14
CA ILE A 261 7.39 3.00 -14.41
C ILE A 261 7.16 1.50 -14.63
N SER A 262 6.70 1.12 -15.85
CA SER A 262 6.30 -0.25 -16.16
C SER A 262 7.47 -1.23 -16.12
N ILE A 263 7.24 -2.36 -15.45
CA ILE A 263 8.05 -3.58 -15.49
C ILE A 263 7.25 -4.65 -16.22
N TYR A 264 7.91 -5.42 -17.08
CA TYR A 264 7.21 -6.33 -17.97
C TYR A 264 7.08 -7.76 -17.44
N HIS A 265 8.02 -8.22 -16.67
CA HIS A 265 7.93 -9.49 -15.94
C HIS A 265 8.31 -9.21 -14.48
N SER A 266 7.51 -9.63 -13.54
CA SER A 266 7.60 -9.15 -12.14
C SER A 266 7.98 -10.24 -11.14
N HIS A 267 8.28 -11.44 -11.63
CA HIS A 267 8.56 -12.59 -10.77
C HIS A 267 9.87 -13.26 -11.13
N HIS A 268 10.53 -13.79 -10.11
CA HIS A 268 11.64 -14.73 -10.24
C HIS A 268 11.13 -16.17 -10.13
N ASN A 269 11.85 -17.10 -10.77
CA ASN A 269 11.61 -18.54 -10.58
C ASN A 269 10.14 -18.94 -10.59
N ASN A 270 9.44 -18.64 -11.66
CA ASN A 270 8.04 -19.05 -11.87
C ASN A 270 7.07 -18.62 -10.76
N THR A 271 7.09 -17.35 -10.35
CA THR A 271 6.15 -16.79 -9.36
C THR A 271 6.42 -17.08 -7.89
N LEU A 272 7.44 -17.86 -7.58
CA LEU A 272 7.79 -18.13 -6.20
C LEU A 272 8.16 -16.86 -5.43
N LEU A 273 8.82 -15.94 -6.11
CA LEU A 273 9.33 -14.69 -5.56
C LEU A 273 9.02 -13.54 -6.50
N SER A 274 8.67 -12.39 -5.92
CA SER A 274 8.66 -11.16 -6.72
C SER A 274 10.07 -10.68 -7.03
N GLN A 275 10.22 -9.95 -8.12
CA GLN A 275 11.46 -9.27 -8.49
C GLN A 275 11.80 -8.10 -7.54
N PHE A 276 10.97 -7.82 -6.55
CA PHE A 276 11.17 -6.73 -5.62
C PHE A 276 11.73 -7.26 -4.30
N ASN A 277 12.90 -6.77 -3.90
CA ASN A 277 13.38 -7.02 -2.54
C ASN A 277 12.51 -6.22 -1.56
N GLY A 278 11.77 -6.89 -0.67
CA GLY A 278 10.88 -6.24 0.30
C GLY A 278 11.59 -5.25 1.23
N GLU A 279 12.91 -5.40 1.43
CA GLU A 279 13.71 -4.45 2.22
C GLU A 279 13.83 -3.07 1.55
N THR A 280 13.69 -2.99 0.22
CA THR A 280 13.74 -1.74 -0.53
C THR A 280 12.37 -1.08 -0.70
N VAL A 281 11.29 -1.83 -0.48
CA VAL A 281 9.93 -1.35 -0.73
C VAL A 281 9.44 -0.49 0.42
N GLU A 282 8.97 0.71 0.10
CA GLU A 282 8.29 1.61 1.03
C GLU A 282 6.80 1.33 1.09
N LYS A 283 6.17 1.16 -0.08
CA LYS A 283 4.73 1.03 -0.21
C LYS A 283 4.34 0.28 -1.47
N VAL A 284 3.29 -0.52 -1.38
CA VAL A 284 2.62 -1.10 -2.54
C VAL A 284 1.17 -0.62 -2.59
N SER A 285 0.77 -0.11 -3.76
CA SER A 285 -0.62 0.27 -4.03
C SER A 285 -1.19 -0.70 -5.05
N PHE A 286 -2.26 -1.38 -4.70
CA PHE A 286 -2.95 -2.33 -5.56
C PHE A 286 -4.36 -1.85 -5.89
N PHE A 287 -4.74 -1.90 -7.17
CA PHE A 287 -6.04 -1.46 -7.69
C PHE A 287 -6.62 -2.54 -8.60
N ASP A 288 -7.81 -3.04 -8.30
CA ASP A 288 -8.50 -4.11 -9.05
C ASP A 288 -9.94 -3.77 -9.50
N SER A 289 -10.52 -2.69 -8.95
CA SER A 289 -11.87 -2.24 -9.29
C SER A 289 -11.86 -0.83 -9.88
N PHE A 290 -11.68 0.20 -9.06
CA PHE A 290 -11.46 1.56 -9.54
C PHE A 290 -9.96 1.82 -9.71
N ILE A 291 -9.51 1.88 -10.95
CA ILE A 291 -8.12 2.18 -11.30
C ILE A 291 -7.99 3.69 -11.56
N PRO A 292 -7.15 4.44 -10.82
CA PRO A 292 -6.95 5.88 -11.06
C PRO A 292 -6.53 6.18 -12.51
N ALA A 293 -7.01 7.30 -13.07
CA ALA A 293 -6.85 7.60 -14.50
C ALA A 293 -5.40 7.79 -14.97
N GLN A 294 -4.49 8.06 -14.06
CA GLN A 294 -3.05 8.15 -14.34
C GLN A 294 -2.43 6.83 -14.80
N TYR A 295 -3.12 5.71 -14.57
CA TYR A 295 -2.68 4.38 -14.98
C TYR A 295 -3.44 3.94 -16.22
N GLU A 296 -2.71 3.40 -17.18
CA GLU A 296 -3.22 3.02 -18.50
C GLU A 296 -2.59 1.75 -19.02
N GLY A 297 -3.20 1.15 -20.05
CA GLY A 297 -2.59 0.12 -20.84
C GLY A 297 -2.72 -1.30 -20.30
N ARG A 298 -3.64 -1.55 -19.33
CA ARG A 298 -4.00 -2.88 -18.83
C ARG A 298 -5.48 -2.97 -18.51
N LEU A 299 -6.01 -4.19 -18.40
CA LEU A 299 -7.44 -4.47 -18.34
C LEU A 299 -7.94 -4.86 -16.94
N SER A 300 -7.06 -5.39 -16.07
CA SER A 300 -7.50 -6.10 -14.86
C SER A 300 -7.05 -5.42 -13.56
N SER A 301 -5.78 -5.10 -13.42
CA SER A 301 -5.29 -4.49 -12.18
C SER A 301 -4.06 -3.61 -12.40
N VAL A 302 -3.73 -2.84 -11.37
CA VAL A 302 -2.48 -2.08 -11.28
C VAL A 302 -1.85 -2.30 -9.93
N THR A 303 -0.56 -2.63 -9.93
CA THR A 303 0.30 -2.70 -8.75
C THR A 303 1.41 -1.67 -8.90
N ASP A 304 1.42 -0.63 -8.07
CA ASP A 304 2.49 0.39 -8.04
C ASP A 304 3.35 0.20 -6.80
N VAL A 305 4.58 -0.25 -7.01
CA VAL A 305 5.59 -0.49 -5.98
C VAL A 305 6.46 0.74 -5.84
N ARG A 306 6.50 1.32 -4.65
CA ARG A 306 7.33 2.49 -4.34
C ARG A 306 8.55 2.08 -3.54
N ILE A 307 9.71 2.57 -3.97
CA ILE A 307 11.00 2.30 -3.37
C ILE A 307 11.34 3.38 -2.34
N LYS A 308 11.95 2.99 -1.22
CA LYS A 308 12.41 3.89 -0.15
C LYS A 308 13.38 4.94 -0.67
N MET A 309 13.33 6.12 -0.08
CA MET A 309 14.23 7.23 -0.44
C MET A 309 15.60 7.14 0.24
N GLY A 310 15.77 6.25 1.23
CA GLY A 310 16.91 6.26 2.14
C GLY A 310 16.68 7.19 3.34
N ASP A 311 17.40 6.95 4.43
CA ASP A 311 17.30 7.77 5.65
C ASP A 311 18.06 9.08 5.48
N PHE A 312 17.51 10.20 6.02
CA PHE A 312 18.13 11.53 5.93
C PHE A 312 19.18 11.81 7.02
N THR A 313 19.22 10.99 8.04
CA THR A 313 19.99 11.24 9.27
C THR A 313 21.03 10.17 9.57
N ASP A 314 20.65 8.91 9.43
CA ASP A 314 21.46 7.78 9.84
C ASP A 314 21.71 6.80 8.68
N HIS A 315 22.84 6.10 8.73
CA HIS A 315 23.14 5.01 7.80
C HIS A 315 22.58 3.71 8.36
N HIS A 316 21.92 2.95 7.50
CA HIS A 316 21.38 1.64 7.81
C HIS A 316 21.93 0.60 6.85
N GLN A 317 22.19 -0.57 7.39
CA GLN A 317 22.64 -1.74 6.62
C GLN A 317 21.73 -2.91 6.99
N SER A 318 21.35 -3.68 5.99
CA SER A 318 20.53 -4.87 6.18
C SER A 318 21.09 -6.03 5.37
N ILE A 319 21.33 -7.16 6.02
CA ILE A 319 21.69 -8.42 5.38
C ILE A 319 20.51 -9.36 5.52
N GLY A 320 19.98 -9.80 4.39
CA GLY A 320 18.89 -10.79 4.33
C GLY A 320 19.42 -12.13 3.82
N LEU A 321 19.04 -13.20 4.48
CA LEU A 321 19.32 -14.58 4.09
C LEU A 321 17.99 -15.33 4.11
N ASP A 322 17.47 -15.64 2.94
CA ASP A 322 16.26 -16.44 2.75
C ASP A 322 16.61 -17.79 2.12
N LEU A 323 15.70 -18.74 2.18
CA LEU A 323 15.92 -20.05 1.55
C LEU A 323 16.38 -19.93 0.08
N PRO A 324 15.78 -19.07 -0.79
CA PRO A 324 16.18 -18.98 -2.20
C PRO A 324 17.31 -17.98 -2.48
N SER A 325 17.61 -17.04 -1.59
CA SER A 325 18.50 -15.91 -1.93
C SER A 325 19.17 -15.24 -0.74
N ALA A 326 20.25 -14.53 -1.02
CA ALA A 326 20.88 -13.59 -0.12
C ALA A 326 20.76 -12.17 -0.65
N SER A 327 20.62 -11.20 0.26
CA SER A 327 20.49 -9.78 -0.09
C SER A 327 21.29 -8.88 0.83
N LEU A 328 21.76 -7.77 0.28
CA LEU A 328 22.40 -6.67 1.01
C LEU A 328 21.69 -5.37 0.63
N THR A 329 21.28 -4.61 1.64
CA THR A 329 20.68 -3.30 1.45
C THR A 329 21.42 -2.27 2.30
N LEU A 330 21.79 -1.16 1.69
CA LEU A 330 22.48 -0.04 2.31
C LEU A 330 21.67 1.22 2.03
N ASP A 331 21.37 2.00 3.05
CA ASP A 331 20.72 3.29 2.88
C ASP A 331 21.21 4.32 3.92
N GLY A 332 21.06 5.60 3.58
CA GLY A 332 21.46 6.66 4.47
C GLY A 332 21.73 7.98 3.77
N PRO A 333 22.19 9.01 4.51
CA PRO A 333 22.49 10.33 3.95
C PRO A 333 23.89 10.37 3.30
N ILE A 334 23.98 10.89 2.08
CA ILE A 334 25.23 11.41 1.51
C ILE A 334 25.47 12.82 2.07
N ILE A 335 24.40 13.62 2.12
CA ILE A 335 24.37 14.94 2.76
C ILE A 335 23.17 14.96 3.70
N LYS A 336 23.41 15.07 5.00
CA LYS A 336 22.35 15.06 6.03
C LYS A 336 21.25 16.05 5.67
N ASN A 337 20.00 15.62 5.77
CA ASN A 337 18.77 16.36 5.48
C ASN A 337 18.60 16.84 4.04
N LYS A 338 19.49 16.45 3.10
CA LYS A 338 19.44 16.92 1.71
C LYS A 338 19.52 15.81 0.67
N LEU A 339 20.53 14.95 0.76
CA LEU A 339 20.80 13.92 -0.26
C LEU A 339 20.95 12.58 0.40
N THR A 340 20.07 11.65 0.04
CA THR A 340 20.07 10.28 0.52
C THR A 340 20.33 9.31 -0.61
N TYR A 341 20.80 8.13 -0.25
CA TYR A 341 20.94 6.99 -1.13
C TYR A 341 20.28 5.75 -0.53
N MET A 342 19.84 4.86 -1.39
CA MET A 342 19.47 3.48 -1.09
C MET A 342 20.00 2.60 -2.20
N ILE A 343 20.75 1.55 -1.86
CA ILE A 343 21.30 0.56 -2.78
C ILE A 343 21.03 -0.81 -2.22
N SER A 344 20.50 -1.70 -3.05
CA SER A 344 20.23 -3.09 -2.67
C SER A 344 20.61 -4.03 -3.80
N GLY A 345 21.32 -5.11 -3.45
CA GLY A 345 21.60 -6.24 -4.33
C GLY A 345 21.04 -7.51 -3.74
N ARG A 346 20.47 -8.38 -4.58
CA ARG A 346 19.99 -9.72 -4.21
C ARG A 346 20.46 -10.73 -5.25
N HIS A 347 20.87 -11.89 -4.79
CA HIS A 347 21.34 -12.99 -5.63
C HIS A 347 20.78 -14.32 -5.12
N SER A 348 20.35 -15.18 -6.04
CA SER A 348 19.91 -16.53 -5.69
C SER A 348 21.09 -17.45 -5.41
N TRP A 349 20.94 -18.33 -4.44
CA TRP A 349 21.88 -19.41 -4.16
C TRP A 349 21.28 -20.82 -4.34
N ILE A 350 20.15 -20.87 -5.01
CA ILE A 350 19.40 -22.10 -5.25
C ILE A 350 20.28 -23.18 -5.88
N ASP A 351 21.12 -22.80 -6.84
CA ASP A 351 22.01 -23.73 -7.52
C ASP A 351 23.06 -24.38 -6.59
N PHE A 352 23.48 -23.64 -5.57
CA PHE A 352 24.35 -24.22 -4.52
C PHE A 352 23.59 -25.21 -3.64
N MET A 353 22.29 -24.97 -3.42
CA MET A 353 21.48 -25.82 -2.55
C MET A 353 20.89 -27.05 -3.25
N LYS A 354 20.82 -27.06 -4.59
CA LYS A 354 20.24 -28.19 -5.34
C LYS A 354 20.88 -29.52 -5.02
N ASP A 355 22.20 -29.54 -4.88
CA ASP A 355 22.98 -30.75 -4.57
C ASP A 355 22.71 -31.29 -3.15
N LEU A 356 22.17 -30.43 -2.25
CA LEU A 356 21.74 -30.82 -0.91
C LEU A 356 20.37 -31.52 -0.89
N PHE A 357 19.54 -31.30 -1.93
CA PHE A 357 18.15 -31.74 -1.98
C PHE A 357 17.87 -32.81 -3.04
N SER A 358 18.74 -32.95 -4.04
CA SER A 358 18.56 -33.96 -5.10
C SER A 358 19.87 -34.33 -5.77
N ASP A 359 20.14 -35.64 -5.82
CA ASP A 359 21.32 -36.21 -6.49
C ASP A 359 21.25 -36.13 -8.02
N ASN A 360 20.10 -35.77 -8.61
CA ASN A 360 19.81 -35.76 -10.04
C ASN A 360 19.26 -34.44 -10.58
N ALA A 361 19.46 -33.30 -9.89
CA ALA A 361 18.97 -32.04 -10.37
C ALA A 361 19.73 -31.58 -11.62
N SER A 362 19.14 -31.78 -12.80
CA SER A 362 19.69 -31.38 -14.09
C SER A 362 19.48 -29.91 -14.41
N ALA A 363 18.53 -29.25 -13.71
CA ALA A 363 18.15 -27.86 -13.98
C ALA A 363 18.89 -26.89 -13.07
N SER A 364 19.42 -25.82 -13.66
CA SER A 364 19.99 -24.66 -12.97
C SER A 364 19.06 -23.46 -13.09
N ARG A 365 18.86 -22.74 -11.97
CA ARG A 365 17.98 -21.57 -11.92
C ARG A 365 18.65 -20.48 -11.10
N ALA A 366 19.05 -19.44 -11.76
CA ALA A 366 19.72 -18.31 -11.12
C ALA A 366 18.97 -17.02 -11.37
N PHE A 367 18.92 -16.16 -10.36
CA PHE A 367 18.46 -14.80 -10.52
C PHE A 367 19.33 -13.82 -9.73
N ASN A 368 19.35 -12.58 -10.21
CA ASN A 368 19.92 -11.47 -9.48
C ASN A 368 19.12 -10.19 -9.75
N ASP A 369 19.10 -9.31 -8.78
CA ASP A 369 18.55 -7.98 -8.92
C ASP A 369 19.40 -6.93 -8.19
N LEU A 370 19.34 -5.72 -8.74
CA LEU A 370 20.00 -4.53 -8.22
C LEU A 370 19.01 -3.37 -8.25
N THR A 371 18.87 -2.69 -7.13
CA THR A 371 18.06 -1.48 -7.00
C THR A 371 18.92 -0.39 -6.41
N GLY A 372 18.94 0.78 -7.04
CA GLY A 372 19.63 1.98 -6.54
C GLY A 372 18.74 3.19 -6.66
N LYS A 373 18.57 3.96 -5.59
CA LYS A 373 17.81 5.22 -5.57
C LYS A 373 18.60 6.32 -4.91
N LEU A 374 18.59 7.50 -5.52
CA LEU A 374 19.09 8.75 -4.96
C LEU A 374 17.90 9.70 -4.80
N HIS A 375 17.83 10.38 -3.67
CA HIS A 375 16.84 11.43 -3.45
C HIS A 375 17.54 12.70 -2.99
N TYR A 376 17.37 13.78 -3.74
CA TYR A 376 17.97 15.07 -3.48
C TYR A 376 16.90 16.14 -3.24
N ARG A 377 16.81 16.62 -2.00
CA ARG A 377 15.96 17.74 -1.62
C ARG A 377 16.70 19.05 -1.91
N ILE A 378 16.39 19.69 -3.04
CA ILE A 378 17.00 20.96 -3.45
C ILE A 378 16.56 22.06 -2.49
N ASN A 379 15.26 22.12 -2.19
CA ASN A 379 14.65 23.02 -1.23
C ASN A 379 13.32 22.40 -0.71
N PRO A 380 12.60 23.01 0.26
CA PRO A 380 11.37 22.44 0.79
C PRO A 380 10.23 22.18 -0.23
N LYS A 381 10.30 22.81 -1.40
CA LYS A 381 9.29 22.71 -2.47
C LYS A 381 9.74 21.92 -3.69
N LEU A 382 11.01 21.51 -3.74
CA LEU A 382 11.56 20.83 -4.90
C LEU A 382 12.54 19.73 -4.48
N ALA A 383 12.22 18.51 -4.88
CA ALA A 383 13.11 17.37 -4.77
C ALA A 383 13.29 16.70 -6.13
N VAL A 384 14.42 16.05 -6.32
CA VAL A 384 14.74 15.26 -7.52
C VAL A 384 15.18 13.87 -7.07
N GLU A 385 14.71 12.86 -7.77
CA GLU A 385 15.04 11.46 -7.53
C GLU A 385 15.65 10.83 -8.77
N GLY A 386 16.64 9.97 -8.57
CA GLY A 386 17.20 9.09 -9.58
C GLY A 386 16.97 7.63 -9.17
N LEU A 387 16.49 6.78 -10.07
CA LEU A 387 16.27 5.36 -9.84
C LEU A 387 16.99 4.54 -10.91
N ILE A 388 17.68 3.51 -10.47
CA ILE A 388 18.26 2.46 -11.30
C ILE A 388 17.72 1.12 -10.77
N TYR A 389 17.21 0.30 -11.67
CA TYR A 389 16.78 -1.05 -11.36
C TYR A 389 17.24 -2.00 -12.47
N HIS A 390 17.73 -3.16 -12.08
CA HIS A 390 18.11 -4.24 -12.99
C HIS A 390 17.75 -5.57 -12.36
N SER A 391 17.11 -6.45 -13.13
CA SER A 391 16.87 -7.83 -12.73
C SER A 391 17.15 -8.77 -13.89
N LYS A 392 17.72 -9.92 -13.61
CA LYS A 392 18.03 -10.97 -14.59
C LYS A 392 17.70 -12.32 -13.99
N ASP A 393 17.01 -13.14 -14.78
CA ASP A 393 16.73 -14.53 -14.50
C ASP A 393 17.32 -15.42 -15.60
N GLU A 394 17.83 -16.55 -15.23
CA GLU A 394 18.36 -17.55 -16.15
C GLU A 394 17.94 -18.95 -15.69
N TYR A 395 17.40 -19.70 -16.61
CA TYR A 395 17.00 -21.08 -16.44
C TYR A 395 17.73 -21.94 -17.47
N LYS A 396 18.42 -22.99 -17.02
CA LYS A 396 19.11 -23.97 -17.86
C LYS A 396 18.62 -25.35 -17.47
N ASP A 397 18.20 -26.13 -18.43
CA ASP A 397 17.82 -27.51 -18.26
C ASP A 397 18.60 -28.41 -19.19
N SER A 398 19.26 -29.42 -18.66
CA SER A 398 19.95 -30.45 -19.43
C SER A 398 19.03 -31.65 -19.61
N ILE A 399 18.18 -31.61 -20.61
CA ILE A 399 17.34 -32.77 -20.95
C ILE A 399 18.23 -33.88 -21.52
N ASN A 400 18.32 -35.01 -20.78
CA ASN A 400 18.94 -36.27 -21.18
C ASN A 400 20.34 -36.12 -21.80
N GLN A 401 21.39 -36.35 -21.06
CA GLN A 401 22.81 -36.70 -21.40
C GLN A 401 23.31 -36.45 -22.87
N ILE A 402 22.47 -35.95 -23.75
CA ILE A 402 22.76 -35.55 -25.12
C ILE A 402 22.77 -34.04 -25.14
N HIS A 403 23.80 -33.39 -25.46
CA HIS A 403 24.21 -31.97 -25.55
C HIS A 403 23.17 -30.89 -25.84
N ASN A 404 21.91 -31.12 -25.56
CA ASN A 404 20.80 -30.19 -25.85
C ASN A 404 20.39 -29.46 -24.58
N HIS A 405 20.96 -28.28 -24.39
CA HIS A 405 20.59 -27.40 -23.29
C HIS A 405 19.43 -26.50 -23.73
N LYS A 406 18.34 -26.53 -22.94
CA LYS A 406 17.31 -25.52 -23.04
C LYS A 406 17.71 -24.37 -22.14
N ILE A 407 17.86 -23.18 -22.72
CA ILE A 407 18.16 -21.94 -22.00
C ILE A 407 17.00 -21.00 -22.16
N LEU A 408 16.55 -20.49 -21.04
CA LEU A 408 15.53 -19.48 -21.00
C LEU A 408 16.02 -18.37 -20.08
N GLY A 409 15.93 -17.12 -20.54
CA GLY A 409 16.35 -15.97 -19.77
C GLY A 409 15.48 -14.76 -20.01
N TRP A 410 15.26 -13.98 -18.97
CA TRP A 410 14.62 -12.68 -19.08
C TRP A 410 15.34 -11.65 -18.22
N GLU A 411 15.22 -10.40 -18.64
CA GLU A 411 15.92 -9.29 -18.02
C GLU A 411 15.05 -8.04 -18.07
N ASN A 412 15.01 -7.31 -16.97
CA ASN A 412 14.46 -5.96 -16.89
C ASN A 412 15.55 -4.97 -16.49
N SER A 413 15.62 -3.85 -17.17
CA SER A 413 16.46 -2.71 -16.77
C SER A 413 15.64 -1.43 -16.83
N LEU A 414 15.74 -0.62 -15.77
CA LEU A 414 14.98 0.61 -15.65
C LEU A 414 15.88 1.72 -15.10
N TYR A 415 15.79 2.86 -15.74
CA TYR A 415 16.50 4.08 -15.35
C TYR A 415 15.51 5.23 -15.38
N SER A 416 15.49 6.04 -14.32
CA SER A 416 14.64 7.22 -14.32
C SER A 416 15.20 8.38 -13.51
N VAL A 417 14.77 9.57 -13.91
CA VAL A 417 14.89 10.79 -13.13
C VAL A 417 13.50 11.37 -12.98
N SER A 418 13.13 11.69 -11.76
CA SER A 418 11.86 12.33 -11.44
C SER A 418 12.06 13.57 -10.58
N SER A 419 11.15 14.53 -10.71
CA SER A 419 11.09 15.72 -9.88
C SER A 419 9.75 15.80 -9.16
N HIS A 420 9.78 16.17 -7.89
CA HIS A 420 8.63 16.46 -7.06
C HIS A 420 8.64 17.95 -6.74
N ALA A 421 7.64 18.69 -7.17
CA ALA A 421 7.60 20.14 -7.04
C ALA A 421 6.26 20.62 -6.48
N ASP A 422 6.32 21.48 -5.46
CA ASP A 422 5.17 22.22 -4.98
C ASP A 422 5.14 23.58 -5.68
N LEU A 423 4.21 23.70 -6.63
CA LEU A 423 4.01 24.88 -7.46
C LEU A 423 3.11 25.91 -6.77
N PRO A 424 3.10 27.17 -7.24
CA PRO A 424 2.19 28.20 -6.73
C PRO A 424 0.72 27.75 -6.77
N ARG A 425 -0.11 28.30 -5.89
CA ARG A 425 -1.55 28.04 -5.76
C ARG A 425 -1.89 26.62 -5.29
N GLY A 426 -0.99 25.96 -4.57
CA GLY A 426 -1.22 24.63 -3.98
C GLY A 426 -1.29 23.50 -5.02
N ILE A 427 -0.57 23.60 -6.10
CA ILE A 427 -0.44 22.55 -7.11
C ILE A 427 0.79 21.74 -6.81
N SER A 428 0.66 20.43 -6.60
CA SER A 428 1.77 19.49 -6.55
C SER A 428 2.00 18.88 -7.92
N ASN A 429 3.24 18.80 -8.35
CA ASN A 429 3.66 18.22 -9.62
C ASN A 429 4.67 17.10 -9.40
N ILE A 430 4.49 15.99 -10.11
CA ILE A 430 5.48 14.91 -10.25
C ILE A 430 5.74 14.71 -11.74
N SER A 431 6.96 15.02 -12.16
CA SER A 431 7.40 14.83 -13.55
C SER A 431 8.54 13.83 -13.60
N SER A 432 8.55 12.96 -14.59
CA SER A 432 9.58 11.94 -14.74
C SER A 432 9.96 11.70 -16.20
N VAL A 433 11.24 11.37 -16.39
CA VAL A 433 11.78 10.82 -17.64
C VAL A 433 12.35 9.45 -17.31
N SER A 434 11.98 8.43 -18.09
CA SER A 434 12.40 7.06 -17.83
C SER A 434 12.77 6.31 -19.10
N LEU A 435 13.70 5.37 -18.94
CA LEU A 435 14.06 4.35 -19.92
C LEU A 435 13.82 2.99 -19.30
N SER A 436 12.92 2.19 -19.87
CA SER A 436 12.66 0.80 -19.49
C SER A 436 13.06 -0.12 -20.63
N LYS A 437 13.82 -1.16 -20.33
CA LYS A 437 14.23 -2.21 -21.26
C LYS A 437 13.80 -3.55 -20.70
N TYR A 438 13.30 -4.39 -21.58
CA TYR A 438 12.99 -5.78 -21.30
C TYR A 438 13.55 -6.65 -22.42
N SER A 439 14.11 -7.80 -22.07
CA SER A 439 14.46 -8.84 -23.05
C SER A 439 14.05 -10.21 -22.51
N ASN A 440 13.63 -11.06 -23.42
CA ASN A 440 13.33 -12.47 -23.17
C ASN A 440 14.00 -13.31 -24.27
N SER A 441 14.72 -14.37 -23.87
CA SER A 441 15.40 -15.26 -24.79
C SER A 441 15.07 -16.71 -24.47
N ILE A 442 14.70 -17.46 -25.48
CA ILE A 442 14.40 -18.88 -25.44
C ILE A 442 15.29 -19.59 -26.46
N TYR A 443 16.07 -20.54 -26.00
CA TYR A 443 16.89 -21.39 -26.84
C TYR A 443 16.74 -22.85 -26.41
N GLY A 444 16.58 -23.78 -27.36
CA GLY A 444 16.54 -25.21 -27.08
C GLY A 444 15.87 -26.03 -28.17
N PRO A 445 15.91 -27.35 -28.03
CA PRO A 445 15.27 -28.25 -28.97
C PRO A 445 13.74 -28.05 -28.93
N ALA A 446 13.14 -27.99 -30.10
CA ALA A 446 11.71 -28.04 -30.23
C ALA A 446 11.21 -29.46 -30.02
N ILE A 447 10.08 -29.63 -29.29
CA ILE A 447 9.42 -30.92 -29.22
C ILE A 447 8.89 -31.25 -30.61
N ASN A 448 9.37 -32.36 -31.20
CA ASN A 448 8.98 -32.87 -32.52
C ASN A 448 9.39 -32.04 -33.77
N ILE A 449 10.37 -31.13 -33.66
CA ILE A 449 10.98 -30.43 -34.76
C ILE A 449 12.51 -30.73 -34.75
N PRO A 450 13.12 -31.09 -35.92
CA PRO A 450 14.55 -31.45 -35.97
C PRO A 450 15.53 -30.29 -35.77
N SER A 451 15.06 -29.13 -35.43
CA SER A 451 15.87 -27.91 -35.28
C SER A 451 15.62 -27.18 -33.97
N ASP A 452 16.65 -26.58 -33.42
CA ASP A 452 16.56 -25.74 -32.25
C ASP A 452 15.66 -24.53 -32.47
N ILE A 453 14.82 -24.21 -31.50
CA ILE A 453 14.04 -22.98 -31.44
C ILE A 453 14.93 -21.91 -30.82
N PHE A 454 15.00 -20.77 -31.48
CA PHE A 454 15.58 -19.54 -30.95
C PHE A 454 14.54 -18.42 -31.03
N ILE A 455 14.19 -17.87 -29.89
CA ILE A 455 13.31 -16.70 -29.80
C ILE A 455 14.02 -15.65 -28.97
N ASN A 456 14.11 -14.44 -29.47
CA ASN A 456 14.61 -13.28 -28.75
C ASN A 456 13.64 -12.14 -28.93
N GLU A 457 13.02 -11.74 -27.82
CA GLU A 457 12.11 -10.60 -27.73
C GLU A 457 12.80 -9.46 -27.00
N GLY A 458 12.67 -8.25 -27.52
CA GLY A 458 13.21 -7.06 -26.87
C GLY A 458 12.23 -5.91 -26.93
N MET A 459 12.04 -5.24 -25.79
CA MET A 459 11.26 -4.01 -25.70
C MET A 459 12.12 -2.91 -25.07
N THR A 460 12.11 -1.73 -25.69
CA THR A 460 12.76 -0.54 -25.15
C THR A 460 11.76 0.60 -25.19
N LYS A 461 11.46 1.20 -24.04
CA LYS A 461 10.51 2.30 -23.92
C LYS A 461 11.16 3.50 -23.23
N ILE A 462 11.12 4.65 -23.90
CA ILE A 462 11.44 5.96 -23.31
C ILE A 462 10.11 6.63 -23.01
N SER A 463 9.93 7.13 -21.81
CA SER A 463 8.69 7.80 -21.38
C SER A 463 8.97 9.12 -20.68
N VAL A 464 8.14 10.10 -20.96
CA VAL A 464 8.05 11.37 -20.24
C VAL A 464 6.65 11.48 -19.68
N LYS A 465 6.54 11.72 -18.38
CA LYS A 465 5.25 11.86 -17.68
C LYS A 465 5.27 13.13 -16.83
N SER A 466 4.14 13.81 -16.74
CA SER A 466 3.94 14.92 -15.82
C SER A 466 2.54 14.83 -15.22
N ASN A 467 2.48 14.66 -13.91
CA ASN A 467 1.26 14.52 -13.14
C ASN A 467 1.11 15.72 -12.22
N PHE A 468 -0.07 16.29 -12.19
CA PHE A 468 -0.43 17.42 -11.34
C PHE A 468 -1.57 17.02 -10.43
N SER A 469 -1.57 17.55 -9.21
CA SER A 469 -2.68 17.44 -8.29
C SER A 469 -2.91 18.75 -7.55
N LYS A 470 -4.17 19.04 -7.26
CA LYS A 470 -4.58 20.23 -6.51
C LYS A 470 -5.78 19.90 -5.66
N GLU A 471 -5.71 20.24 -4.39
CA GLU A 471 -6.88 20.37 -3.54
C GLU A 471 -7.56 21.72 -3.85
N VAL A 472 -8.68 21.68 -4.57
CA VAL A 472 -9.39 22.89 -5.02
C VAL A 472 -10.08 23.54 -3.83
N ASP A 473 -10.78 22.72 -3.06
CA ASP A 473 -11.39 23.05 -1.78
C ASP A 473 -11.58 21.79 -0.93
N LYS A 474 -12.24 21.90 0.22
CA LYS A 474 -12.54 20.77 1.13
C LYS A 474 -13.46 19.71 0.53
N TYR A 475 -14.07 19.95 -0.61
CA TYR A 475 -15.00 19.04 -1.29
C TYR A 475 -14.41 18.42 -2.56
N MET A 476 -13.38 19.03 -3.15
CA MET A 476 -12.89 18.63 -4.46
C MET A 476 -11.37 18.57 -4.53
N ASN A 477 -10.86 17.41 -4.91
CA ASN A 477 -9.45 17.21 -5.27
C ASN A 477 -9.37 16.87 -6.77
N LEU A 478 -8.56 17.60 -7.52
CA LEU A 478 -8.37 17.45 -8.95
C LEU A 478 -6.96 16.96 -9.24
N SER A 479 -6.85 15.93 -10.08
CA SER A 479 -5.58 15.43 -10.61
C SER A 479 -5.66 15.36 -12.12
N TRP A 480 -4.59 15.76 -12.80
CA TRP A 480 -4.50 15.70 -14.27
C TRP A 480 -3.06 15.45 -14.70
N GLY A 481 -2.86 14.99 -15.90
CA GLY A 481 -1.51 14.77 -16.37
C GLY A 481 -1.44 14.44 -17.85
N LEU A 482 -0.19 14.41 -18.31
CA LEU A 482 0.20 14.08 -19.67
C LEU A 482 1.31 13.05 -19.64
N SER A 483 1.27 12.10 -20.54
CA SER A 483 2.39 11.18 -20.77
C SER A 483 2.65 10.99 -22.27
N MET A 484 3.94 10.82 -22.60
CA MET A 484 4.38 10.44 -23.94
C MET A 484 5.40 9.32 -23.80
N GLY A 485 5.18 8.22 -24.51
CA GLY A 485 6.07 7.08 -24.59
C GLY A 485 6.46 6.78 -26.03
N HIS A 486 7.76 6.53 -26.25
CA HIS A 486 8.24 5.98 -27.50
C HIS A 486 8.81 4.59 -27.24
N GLU A 487 8.26 3.61 -27.92
CA GLU A 487 8.56 2.20 -27.71
C GLU A 487 9.13 1.57 -28.99
N LYS A 488 10.21 0.84 -28.81
CA LYS A 488 10.80 0.01 -29.84
C LYS A 488 10.62 -1.44 -29.42
N TYR A 489 9.96 -2.20 -30.26
CA TYR A 489 9.72 -3.62 -30.09
C TYR A 489 10.48 -4.40 -31.15
N ASN A 490 11.23 -5.42 -30.75
CA ASN A 490 11.97 -6.31 -31.62
C ASN A 490 11.57 -7.75 -31.31
N LEU A 491 11.24 -8.51 -32.32
CA LEU A 491 11.06 -9.95 -32.23
C LEU A 491 11.96 -10.61 -33.25
N LEU A 492 12.84 -11.47 -32.81
CA LEU A 492 13.69 -12.33 -33.65
C LEU A 492 13.36 -13.79 -33.31
N ALA A 493 12.93 -14.56 -34.26
CA ALA A 493 12.74 -16.01 -34.14
C ALA A 493 13.58 -16.73 -35.20
N SER A 494 14.09 -17.92 -34.83
CA SER A 494 14.90 -18.73 -35.77
C SER A 494 14.06 -19.29 -36.91
N GLN A 495 14.74 -19.51 -38.03
CA GLN A 495 14.24 -20.14 -39.25
C GLN A 495 13.15 -19.36 -39.98
N ASP A 496 13.56 -18.40 -40.80
CA ASP A 496 12.82 -17.77 -41.92
C ASP A 496 11.35 -17.33 -41.70
N ALA A 497 10.71 -17.77 -40.62
CA ALA A 497 9.30 -17.56 -40.38
C ALA A 497 8.96 -16.16 -39.82
N VAL A 498 9.89 -15.49 -39.18
CA VAL A 498 9.69 -14.12 -38.68
C VAL A 498 10.83 -13.24 -39.19
N LYS A 499 10.62 -12.56 -40.29
CA LYS A 499 11.49 -11.46 -40.70
C LYS A 499 11.60 -10.49 -39.55
N ASN A 500 12.82 -10.10 -39.17
CA ASN A 500 13.16 -9.14 -38.14
C ASN A 500 12.10 -8.03 -37.99
N ASN A 501 11.16 -8.20 -37.07
CA ASN A 501 9.99 -7.36 -36.96
C ASN A 501 10.24 -6.22 -35.96
N ASN A 502 10.90 -5.20 -36.50
CA ASN A 502 11.26 -4.01 -35.70
C ASN A 502 10.14 -2.98 -35.74
N GLN A 503 9.36 -2.91 -34.71
CA GLN A 503 8.23 -1.98 -34.64
C GLN A 503 8.58 -0.77 -33.76
N LYS A 504 8.14 0.42 -34.19
CA LYS A 504 8.26 1.67 -33.45
C LYS A 504 6.86 2.22 -33.21
N ILE A 505 6.57 2.52 -31.96
CA ILE A 505 5.26 2.94 -31.50
C ILE A 505 5.41 4.19 -30.65
N THR A 506 4.60 5.19 -30.92
CA THR A 506 4.48 6.36 -30.03
C THR A 506 3.10 6.34 -29.40
N GLN A 507 3.07 6.43 -28.07
CA GLN A 507 1.84 6.52 -27.31
C GLN A 507 1.81 7.87 -26.59
N VAL A 508 0.70 8.59 -26.74
CA VAL A 508 0.44 9.86 -26.04
C VAL A 508 -0.83 9.69 -25.26
N SER A 509 -0.80 10.05 -23.98
CA SER A 509 -2.01 10.03 -23.16
C SER A 509 -2.17 11.30 -22.34
N SER A 510 -3.43 11.61 -22.03
CA SER A 510 -3.80 12.67 -21.11
C SER A 510 -4.93 12.18 -20.22
N TYR A 511 -4.91 12.59 -18.96
CA TYR A 511 -5.97 12.21 -18.05
C TYR A 511 -6.41 13.37 -17.17
N ILE A 512 -7.64 13.26 -16.71
CA ILE A 512 -8.20 14.07 -15.64
C ILE A 512 -8.94 13.16 -14.67
N ASN A 513 -8.79 13.40 -13.38
CA ASN A 513 -9.47 12.68 -12.31
C ASN A 513 -9.93 13.69 -11.26
N SER A 514 -11.22 13.71 -10.98
CA SER A 514 -11.83 14.56 -9.96
C SER A 514 -12.39 13.69 -8.85
N ARG A 515 -11.94 13.90 -7.62
CA ARG A 515 -12.53 13.32 -6.42
C ARG A 515 -13.41 14.36 -5.76
N ILE A 516 -14.67 14.02 -5.51
CA ILE A 516 -15.69 14.95 -5.06
C ILE A 516 -16.36 14.39 -3.80
N LYS A 517 -16.44 15.20 -2.76
CA LYS A 517 -17.32 14.96 -1.60
C LYS A 517 -18.65 15.66 -1.86
N ILE A 518 -19.67 14.92 -2.27
CA ILE A 518 -20.99 15.45 -2.66
C ILE A 518 -21.77 15.86 -1.41
N THR A 519 -21.77 14.99 -0.40
CA THR A 519 -22.30 15.24 0.93
C THR A 519 -21.38 14.62 1.99
N ASP A 520 -21.69 14.75 3.27
CA ASP A 520 -20.92 14.07 4.33
C ASP A 520 -20.98 12.54 4.23
N LYS A 521 -22.04 12.00 3.63
CA LYS A 521 -22.26 10.56 3.42
C LYS A 521 -21.96 10.07 2.01
N LEU A 522 -21.92 10.97 1.03
CA LEU A 522 -21.78 10.61 -0.38
C LEU A 522 -20.53 11.25 -0.97
N SER A 523 -19.64 10.44 -1.48
CA SER A 523 -18.44 10.86 -2.18
C SER A 523 -18.24 10.01 -3.44
N GLY A 524 -17.51 10.54 -4.39
CA GLY A 524 -17.23 9.81 -5.63
C GLY A 524 -15.99 10.34 -6.32
N SER A 525 -15.62 9.66 -7.38
CA SER A 525 -14.56 10.10 -8.30
C SER A 525 -15.02 9.86 -9.73
N VAL A 526 -14.74 10.82 -10.59
CA VAL A 526 -14.95 10.70 -12.04
C VAL A 526 -13.60 10.91 -12.70
N ALA A 527 -13.25 10.01 -13.58
CA ALA A 527 -11.96 10.02 -14.24
C ALA A 527 -12.10 9.70 -15.73
N LEU A 528 -11.27 10.34 -16.52
CA LEU A 528 -11.16 10.10 -17.96
C LEU A 528 -9.70 10.03 -18.36
N ASN A 529 -9.33 9.00 -19.09
CA ASN A 529 -8.04 8.91 -19.76
C ASN A 529 -8.26 8.84 -21.27
N LEU A 530 -7.51 9.62 -22.02
CA LEU A 530 -7.48 9.68 -23.48
C LEU A 530 -6.12 9.20 -23.95
N VAL A 531 -6.09 8.18 -24.81
CA VAL A 531 -4.85 7.58 -25.31
C VAL A 531 -4.85 7.58 -26.83
N SER A 532 -3.79 8.08 -27.42
CA SER A 532 -3.46 7.95 -28.85
C SER A 532 -2.29 6.98 -29.00
N TYR A 533 -2.53 5.87 -29.68
CA TYR A 533 -1.53 4.83 -29.96
C TYR A 533 -1.17 4.88 -31.44
N LEU A 534 0.08 5.21 -31.74
CA LEU A 534 0.58 5.61 -33.06
C LEU A 534 1.73 4.70 -33.49
N PRO A 535 1.46 3.49 -34.02
CA PRO A 535 2.50 2.65 -34.58
C PRO A 535 2.96 3.24 -35.94
N LYS A 536 4.28 3.17 -36.20
CA LYS A 536 4.88 3.83 -37.40
C LYS A 536 4.33 3.28 -38.72
N ASN A 537 4.12 1.97 -38.83
CA ASN A 537 3.79 1.29 -40.07
C ASN A 537 2.46 0.53 -40.02
N SER A 538 1.55 0.93 -39.15
CA SER A 538 0.25 0.28 -38.94
C SER A 538 -0.82 1.29 -38.60
N LYS A 539 -2.07 0.82 -38.51
CA LYS A 539 -3.23 1.65 -38.15
C LYS A 539 -3.07 2.25 -36.72
N SER A 540 -3.32 3.54 -36.59
CA SER A 540 -3.39 4.24 -35.34
C SER A 540 -4.72 4.00 -34.61
N TYR A 541 -4.71 4.00 -33.30
CA TYR A 541 -5.89 3.84 -32.47
C TYR A 541 -6.02 5.00 -31.50
N PHE A 542 -7.25 5.43 -31.28
CA PHE A 542 -7.62 6.40 -30.24
C PHE A 542 -8.55 5.74 -29.23
N SER A 543 -8.27 5.90 -27.97
CA SER A 543 -9.00 5.29 -26.86
C SER A 543 -9.51 6.35 -25.88
N MET A 544 -10.78 6.20 -25.49
CA MET A 544 -11.39 6.95 -24.40
C MET A 544 -11.76 5.99 -23.28
N GLN A 545 -11.19 6.20 -22.08
CA GLN A 545 -11.30 5.29 -20.94
C GLN A 545 -11.96 5.99 -19.74
N PRO A 546 -13.30 6.11 -19.73
CA PRO A 546 -14.03 6.67 -18.60
C PRO A 546 -14.04 5.71 -17.42
N ARG A 547 -13.98 6.26 -16.21
CA ARG A 547 -14.05 5.52 -14.94
C ARG A 547 -14.80 6.36 -13.92
N PHE A 548 -15.60 5.73 -13.11
CA PHE A 548 -16.21 6.38 -11.96
C PHE A 548 -16.31 5.45 -10.76
N THR A 549 -16.31 6.03 -9.59
CA THR A 549 -16.65 5.37 -8.33
C THR A 549 -17.60 6.24 -7.55
N LEU A 550 -18.57 5.62 -6.92
CA LEU A 550 -19.50 6.26 -6.01
C LEU A 550 -19.46 5.53 -4.68
N LYS A 551 -19.34 6.24 -3.57
CA LYS A 551 -19.27 5.68 -2.22
C LYS A 551 -20.30 6.37 -1.34
N TYR A 552 -21.12 5.55 -0.71
CA TYR A 552 -22.14 5.97 0.25
C TYR A 552 -21.79 5.41 1.64
N ALA A 553 -21.48 6.31 2.57
CA ALA A 553 -21.32 5.98 3.98
C ALA A 553 -22.72 5.91 4.62
N ALA A 554 -23.27 4.71 4.74
CA ALA A 554 -24.57 4.50 5.37
C ALA A 554 -24.54 4.97 6.83
N ASP A 555 -23.43 4.63 7.51
CA ASP A 555 -23.08 5.13 8.85
C ASP A 555 -21.54 5.22 8.97
N GLU A 556 -21.02 5.45 10.18
CA GLU A 556 -19.57 5.60 10.45
C GLU A 556 -18.76 4.32 10.16
N LYS A 557 -19.41 3.16 10.11
CA LYS A 557 -18.78 1.85 9.95
C LYS A 557 -19.06 1.19 8.60
N ASN A 558 -20.16 1.53 7.94
CA ASN A 558 -20.65 0.85 6.75
C ASN A 558 -20.54 1.75 5.51
N ILE A 559 -19.83 1.27 4.50
CA ILE A 559 -19.64 1.96 3.22
C ILE A 559 -20.12 1.04 2.10
N ILE A 560 -20.96 1.56 1.22
CA ILE A 560 -21.37 0.90 -0.02
C ILE A 560 -20.64 1.61 -1.16
N SER A 561 -20.08 0.85 -2.09
CA SER A 561 -19.38 1.38 -3.27
C SER A 561 -19.93 0.82 -4.56
N LEU A 562 -19.95 1.64 -5.59
CA LEU A 562 -20.24 1.26 -6.97
C LEU A 562 -19.08 1.76 -7.83
N ASP A 563 -18.39 0.84 -8.49
CA ASP A 563 -17.25 1.12 -9.34
C ASP A 563 -17.54 0.74 -10.78
N PHE A 564 -17.08 1.54 -11.72
CA PHE A 564 -17.14 1.28 -13.16
C PHE A 564 -15.86 1.74 -13.82
N SER A 565 -15.34 0.92 -14.74
CA SER A 565 -14.19 1.29 -15.54
C SER A 565 -14.25 0.69 -16.94
N ARG A 566 -13.85 1.50 -17.95
CA ARG A 566 -13.48 1.02 -19.26
C ARG A 566 -11.98 1.20 -19.44
N MET A 567 -11.29 0.12 -19.82
CA MET A 567 -9.84 0.09 -19.99
C MET A 567 -9.47 -0.45 -21.35
N GLU A 568 -8.32 -0.04 -21.86
CA GLU A 568 -7.75 -0.60 -23.11
C GLU A 568 -6.27 -0.94 -22.94
N GLN A 569 -5.86 -2.02 -23.61
CA GLN A 569 -4.51 -2.57 -23.63
C GLN A 569 -4.03 -2.67 -25.08
N PHE A 570 -2.82 -2.15 -25.33
CA PHE A 570 -2.28 -2.01 -26.69
C PHE A 570 -1.25 -3.06 -27.06
N TYR A 571 -1.05 -4.05 -26.22
CA TYR A 571 -0.33 -5.26 -26.56
C TYR A 571 -0.87 -6.46 -25.81
N HIS A 572 -0.59 -7.63 -26.33
CA HIS A 572 -1.14 -8.90 -25.93
C HIS A 572 0.00 -9.87 -25.61
N ASN A 573 -0.15 -10.69 -24.58
CA ASN A 573 0.67 -11.89 -24.47
C ASN A 573 0.02 -13.02 -25.23
N VAL A 574 0.81 -13.67 -26.04
CA VAL A 574 0.42 -14.88 -26.75
C VAL A 574 1.23 -16.02 -26.15
N CYS A 575 0.57 -16.87 -25.35
CA CYS A 575 1.21 -18.01 -24.72
C CYS A 575 1.54 -19.08 -25.76
N VAL A 576 2.82 -19.41 -25.92
CA VAL A 576 3.29 -20.38 -26.92
C VAL A 576 3.38 -21.81 -26.35
N GLY A 577 3.15 -21.99 -25.06
CA GLY A 577 3.24 -23.31 -24.42
C GLY A 577 2.52 -23.39 -23.07
N GLU A 578 2.18 -24.60 -22.67
CA GLU A 578 1.66 -24.89 -21.31
C GLU A 578 2.78 -25.04 -20.26
N ILE A 579 4.01 -24.70 -20.64
CA ILE A 579 5.16 -24.83 -19.76
C ILE A 579 5.15 -23.68 -18.76
N PRO A 580 5.41 -23.90 -17.48
CA PRO A 580 5.37 -22.87 -16.45
C PRO A 580 6.57 -21.89 -16.50
N ILE A 581 6.97 -21.50 -17.67
CA ILE A 581 8.11 -20.64 -17.94
C ILE A 581 7.61 -19.50 -18.82
N PRO A 582 8.09 -18.24 -18.68
CA PRO A 582 7.65 -17.11 -19.48
C PRO A 582 8.03 -17.31 -20.96
N THR A 583 7.26 -18.19 -21.63
CA THR A 583 7.35 -18.42 -23.08
C THR A 583 6.41 -17.50 -23.86
N ASP A 584 5.74 -16.60 -23.18
CA ASP A 584 4.77 -15.70 -23.76
C ASP A 584 5.47 -14.67 -24.64
N LEU A 585 4.96 -14.52 -25.87
CA LEU A 585 5.39 -13.48 -26.79
C LEU A 585 4.49 -12.25 -26.61
N ARG A 586 5.11 -11.10 -26.44
CA ARG A 586 4.38 -9.83 -26.37
C ARG A 586 4.19 -9.28 -27.76
N MET A 587 2.95 -9.05 -28.10
CA MET A 587 2.55 -8.57 -29.41
C MET A 587 1.89 -7.20 -29.30
N PRO A 588 2.46 -6.16 -29.93
CA PRO A 588 1.80 -4.86 -30.01
C PRO A 588 0.54 -4.94 -30.91
N SER A 589 -0.41 -4.05 -30.67
CA SER A 589 -1.64 -3.93 -31.47
C SER A 589 -1.35 -3.32 -32.85
N ILE A 590 -0.89 -4.14 -33.77
CA ILE A 590 -0.51 -3.81 -35.17
C ILE A 590 -1.06 -4.84 -36.13
N ASN A 591 -0.97 -4.58 -37.41
CA ASN A 591 -1.26 -5.55 -38.49
C ASN A 591 -2.64 -6.24 -38.39
N GLY A 592 -3.68 -5.46 -38.02
CA GLY A 592 -5.04 -5.99 -37.90
C GLY A 592 -5.40 -6.55 -36.54
N PHE A 593 -4.46 -6.61 -35.60
CA PHE A 593 -4.75 -6.89 -34.20
C PHE A 593 -5.18 -5.59 -33.48
N LYS A 594 -6.46 -5.52 -33.14
CA LYS A 594 -7.02 -4.37 -32.41
C LYS A 594 -6.59 -4.39 -30.95
N PRO A 595 -6.49 -3.23 -30.28
CA PRO A 595 -6.34 -3.20 -28.83
C PRO A 595 -7.41 -4.03 -28.12
N SER A 596 -7.01 -4.76 -27.10
CA SER A 596 -7.97 -5.38 -26.18
C SER A 596 -8.63 -4.32 -25.32
N SER A 597 -9.91 -4.50 -25.03
CA SER A 597 -10.63 -3.59 -24.11
C SER A 597 -11.43 -4.36 -23.07
N SER A 598 -11.64 -3.76 -21.92
CA SER A 598 -12.50 -4.30 -20.87
C SER A 598 -13.51 -3.28 -20.39
N ILE A 599 -14.68 -3.79 -20.02
CA ILE A 599 -15.68 -3.08 -19.22
C ILE A 599 -15.81 -3.85 -17.91
N HIS A 600 -15.60 -3.15 -16.80
CA HIS A 600 -15.67 -3.72 -15.45
C HIS A 600 -16.64 -2.92 -14.60
N GLY A 601 -17.53 -3.61 -13.91
CA GLY A 601 -18.43 -3.06 -12.88
C GLY A 601 -18.30 -3.85 -11.60
N GLU A 602 -18.28 -3.17 -10.47
CA GLU A 602 -18.23 -3.80 -9.14
C GLU A 602 -19.14 -3.07 -8.16
N LEU A 603 -19.92 -3.84 -7.40
CA LEU A 603 -20.71 -3.35 -6.28
C LEU A 603 -20.15 -3.95 -5.00
N GLY A 604 -19.79 -3.09 -4.06
CA GLY A 604 -19.16 -3.47 -2.81
C GLY A 604 -19.88 -2.94 -1.57
N TRP A 605 -19.80 -3.70 -0.51
CA TRP A 605 -20.13 -3.28 0.85
C TRP A 605 -18.94 -3.56 1.76
N LYS A 606 -18.54 -2.55 2.54
CA LYS A 606 -17.43 -2.62 3.48
C LYS A 606 -17.89 -2.19 4.85
N ARG A 607 -17.60 -2.99 5.84
CA ARG A 607 -17.76 -2.66 7.24
C ARG A 607 -16.41 -2.56 7.93
N MET A 608 -16.19 -1.46 8.63
CA MET A 608 -14.97 -1.19 9.37
C MET A 608 -15.31 -0.92 10.83
N ASP A 609 -14.73 -1.70 11.72
CA ASP A 609 -14.74 -1.50 13.17
C ASP A 609 -13.29 -1.42 13.67
N ASP A 610 -13.05 -1.05 14.91
CA ASP A 610 -11.69 -0.89 15.46
C ASP A 610 -10.85 -2.16 15.30
N ASN A 611 -11.46 -3.31 15.52
CA ASN A 611 -10.78 -4.62 15.51
C ASN A 611 -11.27 -5.56 14.40
N TRP A 612 -12.24 -5.15 13.61
CA TRP A 612 -12.84 -6.00 12.60
C TRP A 612 -13.12 -5.23 11.32
N ARG A 613 -12.69 -5.79 10.21
CA ARG A 613 -12.97 -5.30 8.86
C ARG A 613 -13.55 -6.42 8.04
N PHE A 614 -14.63 -6.13 7.38
CA PHE A 614 -15.33 -7.06 6.50
C PHE A 614 -15.63 -6.37 5.18
N SER A 615 -15.43 -7.06 4.08
CA SER A 615 -15.89 -6.59 2.77
C SER A 615 -16.54 -7.72 1.99
N LEU A 616 -17.58 -7.36 1.30
CA LEU A 616 -18.32 -8.21 0.36
C LEU A 616 -18.46 -7.41 -0.93
N SER A 617 -18.06 -7.98 -2.05
CA SER A 617 -18.32 -7.37 -3.35
C SER A 617 -18.68 -8.38 -4.42
N THR A 618 -19.40 -7.93 -5.44
CA THR A 618 -19.69 -8.69 -6.64
C THR A 618 -19.24 -7.91 -7.85
N TYR A 619 -18.67 -8.60 -8.81
CA TYR A 619 -18.14 -7.97 -10.01
C TYR A 619 -18.61 -8.67 -11.27
N TYR A 620 -18.63 -7.90 -12.38
CA TYR A 620 -18.77 -8.36 -13.75
C TYR A 620 -17.75 -7.66 -14.64
N LYS A 621 -17.00 -8.44 -15.42
CA LYS A 621 -16.00 -7.94 -16.37
C LYS A 621 -16.21 -8.59 -17.73
N ARG A 622 -16.27 -7.78 -18.78
CA ARG A 622 -16.29 -8.25 -20.17
C ARG A 622 -15.08 -7.73 -20.93
N ARG A 623 -14.40 -8.61 -21.63
CA ARG A 623 -13.19 -8.34 -22.41
C ARG A 623 -13.45 -8.58 -23.88
N TYR A 624 -12.92 -7.69 -24.70
CA TYR A 624 -13.06 -7.73 -26.16
C TYR A 624 -11.70 -7.75 -26.82
N ASN A 625 -11.61 -8.34 -28.00
CA ASN A 625 -10.40 -8.45 -28.81
C ASN A 625 -9.24 -9.14 -28.07
N ILE A 626 -9.52 -10.15 -27.27
CA ILE A 626 -8.46 -10.99 -26.69
C ILE A 626 -7.86 -11.88 -27.78
N LEU A 627 -6.60 -12.26 -27.59
CA LEU A 627 -5.91 -13.16 -28.52
C LEU A 627 -5.70 -14.53 -27.87
N GLY A 628 -5.77 -15.58 -28.67
CA GLY A 628 -5.46 -16.95 -28.31
C GLY A 628 -4.67 -17.64 -29.41
N ILE A 629 -4.03 -18.77 -29.09
CA ILE A 629 -3.30 -19.58 -30.07
C ILE A 629 -4.18 -20.70 -30.60
N ARG A 630 -4.05 -20.92 -31.88
CA ARG A 630 -4.65 -22.01 -32.62
C ARG A 630 -3.67 -23.18 -32.71
N TYR A 631 -4.01 -24.32 -32.18
CA TYR A 631 -3.17 -25.52 -32.17
C TYR A 631 -3.60 -26.55 -33.22
N ASP A 632 -4.65 -26.27 -34.01
CA ASP A 632 -5.27 -27.20 -34.98
C ASP A 632 -4.77 -27.01 -36.43
N ILE A 633 -3.72 -26.24 -36.68
CA ILE A 633 -3.17 -26.02 -38.00
C ILE A 633 -2.00 -27.01 -38.22
N SER A 634 -2.18 -27.96 -39.08
CA SER A 634 -1.11 -28.80 -39.57
C SER A 634 -0.04 -27.94 -40.30
N ASN A 635 1.21 -28.19 -39.97
CA ASN A 635 2.39 -27.43 -40.44
C ASN A 635 2.65 -27.62 -41.95
N THR A 636 1.77 -27.14 -42.82
CA THR A 636 1.94 -27.15 -44.25
C THR A 636 2.18 -25.76 -44.83
N GLY A 637 3.35 -25.19 -44.50
CA GLY A 637 3.84 -23.98 -45.12
C GLY A 637 4.13 -22.84 -44.20
N TYR A 638 5.33 -22.34 -44.30
CA TYR A 638 5.96 -21.25 -43.53
C TYR A 638 5.42 -19.83 -43.86
N GLU A 639 4.13 -19.66 -44.01
CA GLU A 639 3.56 -18.34 -44.27
C GLU A 639 2.83 -17.78 -43.02
N GLY A 640 3.50 -16.89 -42.32
CA GLY A 640 2.91 -15.93 -41.36
C GLY A 640 2.39 -16.55 -40.04
N TRP A 641 3.05 -16.24 -38.94
CA TRP A 641 2.67 -16.59 -37.55
C TRP A 641 1.27 -16.06 -37.14
N ASP A 642 0.75 -15.04 -37.81
CA ASP A 642 -0.56 -14.45 -37.60
C ASP A 642 -1.74 -15.44 -37.86
N ARG A 643 -1.50 -16.50 -38.65
CA ARG A 643 -2.48 -17.59 -38.87
C ARG A 643 -2.76 -18.42 -37.61
N PHE A 644 -1.81 -18.45 -36.70
CA PHE A 644 -1.96 -19.18 -35.42
C PHE A 644 -2.72 -18.39 -34.35
N ILE A 645 -3.09 -17.14 -34.63
CA ILE A 645 -3.74 -16.29 -33.65
C ILE A 645 -5.23 -16.20 -33.90
N MET A 646 -5.99 -16.59 -32.89
CA MET A 646 -7.43 -16.43 -32.83
C MET A 646 -7.80 -15.12 -32.18
N LYS A 647 -8.84 -14.46 -32.69
CA LYS A 647 -9.46 -13.27 -32.08
C LYS A 647 -10.72 -13.69 -31.33
N GLY A 648 -10.89 -13.17 -30.15
CA GLY A 648 -12.02 -13.58 -29.31
C GLY A 648 -12.42 -12.55 -28.26
N ASN A 649 -13.31 -12.99 -27.43
CA ASN A 649 -13.84 -12.22 -26.32
C ASN A 649 -13.88 -13.12 -25.07
N ALA A 650 -13.95 -12.51 -23.89
CA ALA A 650 -14.11 -13.22 -22.63
C ALA A 650 -15.03 -12.46 -21.68
N GLU A 651 -15.59 -13.16 -20.75
CA GLU A 651 -16.34 -12.59 -19.64
C GLU A 651 -16.00 -13.30 -18.34
N SER A 652 -16.02 -12.55 -17.24
CA SER A 652 -15.82 -13.09 -15.91
C SER A 652 -16.71 -12.38 -14.91
N TYR A 653 -17.20 -13.13 -13.92
CA TYR A 653 -18.00 -12.60 -12.84
C TYR A 653 -17.76 -13.37 -11.56
N GLY A 654 -18.03 -12.74 -10.44
CA GLY A 654 -17.79 -13.40 -9.16
C GLY A 654 -18.24 -12.61 -7.94
N VAL A 655 -18.06 -13.25 -6.80
CA VAL A 655 -18.30 -12.70 -5.47
C VAL A 655 -17.01 -12.80 -4.67
N LYS A 656 -16.65 -11.72 -4.01
CA LYS A 656 -15.44 -11.59 -3.18
C LYS A 656 -15.85 -11.31 -1.75
N VAL A 657 -15.32 -12.07 -0.81
CA VAL A 657 -15.50 -11.87 0.63
C VAL A 657 -14.14 -11.75 1.27
N HIS A 658 -13.95 -10.76 2.13
CA HIS A 658 -12.70 -10.58 2.87
C HIS A 658 -13.01 -10.19 4.31
N SER A 659 -12.35 -10.83 5.24
CA SER A 659 -12.48 -10.56 6.67
C SER A 659 -11.12 -10.48 7.34
N MET A 660 -10.87 -9.39 8.02
CA MET A 660 -9.68 -9.17 8.81
C MET A 660 -10.09 -8.85 10.24
N ASN A 661 -9.60 -9.63 11.18
CA ASN A 661 -9.95 -9.51 12.60
C ASN A 661 -8.70 -9.47 13.45
N GLN A 662 -8.73 -8.62 14.47
CA GLN A 662 -7.72 -8.60 15.52
C GLN A 662 -8.41 -8.58 16.89
N TRP A 663 -8.17 -9.61 17.69
CA TRP A 663 -8.67 -9.65 19.07
C TRP A 663 -7.57 -10.18 20.01
N ASN A 664 -7.27 -9.40 21.02
CA ASN A 664 -6.17 -9.66 21.94
C ASN A 664 -4.86 -9.96 21.18
N LYS A 665 -4.35 -11.18 21.33
CA LYS A 665 -3.11 -11.67 20.72
C LYS A 665 -3.32 -12.35 19.35
N TRP A 666 -4.56 -12.51 18.92
CA TRP A 666 -4.90 -13.18 17.68
C TRP A 666 -5.12 -12.19 16.55
N ARG A 667 -4.65 -12.56 15.38
CA ARG A 667 -4.93 -11.89 14.11
C ARG A 667 -5.40 -12.90 13.11
N LEU A 668 -6.46 -12.59 12.37
CA LEU A 668 -7.05 -13.45 11.36
C LEU A 668 -7.23 -12.63 10.08
N ASN A 669 -6.83 -13.20 8.96
CA ASN A 669 -7.08 -12.69 7.62
C ASN A 669 -7.60 -13.83 6.76
N CYS A 670 -8.89 -13.78 6.37
CA CYS A 670 -9.49 -14.78 5.51
C CYS A 670 -10.16 -14.12 4.30
N SER A 671 -9.97 -14.70 3.14
CA SER A 671 -10.63 -14.29 1.92
C SER A 671 -11.27 -15.49 1.21
N TYR A 672 -12.40 -15.24 0.57
CA TYR A 672 -13.07 -16.20 -0.28
C TYR A 672 -13.49 -15.54 -1.58
N THR A 673 -13.28 -16.25 -2.66
CA THR A 673 -13.71 -15.83 -4.00
C THR A 673 -14.47 -16.95 -4.66
N PHE A 674 -15.67 -16.64 -5.09
CA PHE A 674 -16.35 -17.39 -6.14
C PHE A 674 -16.18 -16.64 -7.44
N SER A 675 -15.68 -17.30 -8.49
CA SER A 675 -15.51 -16.69 -9.80
C SER A 675 -15.81 -17.66 -10.93
N LYS A 676 -16.28 -17.13 -12.06
CA LYS A 676 -16.40 -17.88 -13.30
C LYS A 676 -15.85 -17.04 -14.43
N SER A 677 -14.98 -17.64 -15.23
CA SER A 677 -14.33 -16.99 -16.36
C SER A 677 -14.47 -17.86 -17.62
N VAL A 678 -15.00 -17.29 -18.68
CA VAL A 678 -15.21 -17.97 -19.96
C VAL A 678 -14.70 -17.12 -21.12
N GLU A 679 -14.27 -17.79 -22.17
CA GLU A 679 -13.77 -17.17 -23.40
C GLU A 679 -14.37 -17.86 -24.64
N TRP A 680 -14.42 -17.16 -25.73
CA TRP A 680 -14.84 -17.69 -27.02
C TRP A 680 -14.08 -16.95 -28.14
N PHE A 681 -13.72 -17.70 -29.18
CA PHE A 681 -12.94 -17.21 -30.29
C PHE A 681 -13.73 -17.29 -31.60
N GLU A 682 -13.59 -16.27 -32.42
CA GLU A 682 -14.17 -16.22 -33.74
C GLU A 682 -13.58 -17.37 -34.60
N ASP A 683 -14.42 -18.00 -35.42
CA ASP A 683 -14.04 -19.09 -36.32
C ASP A 683 -13.46 -20.36 -35.65
N TYR A 684 -13.64 -20.50 -34.33
CA TYR A 684 -13.19 -21.66 -33.58
C TYR A 684 -14.35 -22.33 -32.81
N LYS A 685 -14.54 -23.64 -33.02
CA LYS A 685 -15.60 -24.46 -32.35
C LYS A 685 -16.97 -23.76 -32.32
N ASN A 686 -17.39 -23.17 -33.44
CA ASN A 686 -18.68 -22.47 -33.58
C ASN A 686 -18.91 -21.36 -32.54
N ASN A 687 -17.91 -20.61 -32.16
CA ASN A 687 -17.97 -19.53 -31.16
C ASN A 687 -18.49 -19.98 -29.79
N LYS A 688 -18.31 -21.24 -29.43
CA LYS A 688 -18.79 -21.78 -28.15
C LYS A 688 -17.99 -21.16 -27.00
N LYS A 689 -18.71 -20.75 -25.94
CA LYS A 689 -18.11 -20.30 -24.70
C LYS A 689 -17.47 -21.48 -23.97
N ASN A 690 -16.17 -21.39 -23.71
CA ASN A 690 -15.41 -22.37 -22.94
C ASN A 690 -14.81 -21.69 -21.71
N PRO A 691 -14.70 -22.38 -20.58
CA PRO A 691 -13.97 -21.85 -19.43
C PRO A 691 -12.52 -21.52 -19.82
N THR A 692 -11.98 -20.42 -19.29
CA THR A 692 -10.56 -20.06 -19.50
C THR A 692 -9.65 -21.08 -18.81
N LEU A 693 -8.40 -21.23 -19.25
CA LEU A 693 -7.42 -22.08 -18.57
C LEU A 693 -7.23 -21.70 -17.09
N HIS A 694 -7.39 -20.42 -16.79
CA HIS A 694 -7.24 -19.86 -15.44
C HIS A 694 -8.57 -19.72 -14.69
N ASP A 695 -9.62 -20.43 -15.13
CA ASP A 695 -10.90 -20.47 -14.40
C ASP A 695 -10.77 -21.27 -13.11
N VAL A 696 -10.81 -20.60 -11.97
CA VAL A 696 -10.77 -21.18 -10.62
C VAL A 696 -12.06 -20.78 -9.89
N PRO A 697 -13.11 -21.62 -9.94
CA PRO A 697 -14.42 -21.25 -9.40
C PRO A 697 -14.43 -20.94 -7.92
N HIS A 698 -13.65 -21.64 -7.12
CA HIS A 698 -13.59 -21.45 -5.68
C HIS A 698 -12.15 -21.27 -5.22
N LEU A 699 -11.90 -20.20 -4.49
CA LEU A 699 -10.62 -19.91 -3.88
C LEU A 699 -10.86 -19.39 -2.46
N PHE A 700 -10.33 -20.09 -1.49
CA PHE A 700 -10.34 -19.69 -0.09
C PHE A 700 -8.91 -19.58 0.43
N HIS A 701 -8.56 -18.42 0.99
CA HIS A 701 -7.32 -18.20 1.71
C HIS A 701 -7.66 -17.89 3.17
N CYS A 702 -6.89 -18.42 4.09
CA CYS A 702 -6.99 -18.06 5.49
C CYS A 702 -5.62 -18.08 6.15
N ALA A 703 -5.32 -17.04 6.90
CA ALA A 703 -4.10 -16.91 7.67
C ALA A 703 -4.42 -16.41 9.07
N THR A 704 -3.82 -17.04 10.07
CA THR A 704 -3.94 -16.63 11.46
C THR A 704 -2.58 -16.51 12.10
N SER A 705 -2.40 -15.55 13.00
CA SER A 705 -1.19 -15.44 13.81
C SER A 705 -1.52 -15.16 15.26
N TYR A 706 -0.77 -15.77 16.14
CA TYR A 706 -0.85 -15.60 17.57
C TYR A 706 0.40 -14.91 18.10
N MET A 707 0.24 -13.80 18.81
CA MET A 707 1.34 -13.05 19.41
C MET A 707 1.81 -13.77 20.68
N VAL A 708 2.96 -14.43 20.62
CA VAL A 708 3.58 -15.13 21.75
C VAL A 708 4.31 -14.14 22.64
N GLY A 709 5.03 -13.21 22.05
CA GLY A 709 5.80 -12.15 22.71
C GLY A 709 5.55 -10.78 22.08
N LYS A 710 6.32 -9.78 22.45
CA LYS A 710 6.16 -8.40 21.95
C LYS A 710 6.33 -8.33 20.43
N ASP A 711 7.32 -9.06 19.90
CA ASP A 711 7.67 -9.09 18.47
C ASP A 711 7.73 -10.54 17.93
N SER A 712 7.18 -11.51 18.68
CA SER A 712 7.20 -12.93 18.35
C SER A 712 5.81 -13.42 17.97
N PHE A 713 5.69 -14.11 16.85
CA PHE A 713 4.43 -14.60 16.30
C PHE A 713 4.54 -16.07 15.90
N LEU A 714 3.55 -16.86 16.30
CA LEU A 714 3.29 -18.17 15.75
C LEU A 714 2.19 -18.02 14.71
N SER A 715 2.42 -18.46 13.51
CA SER A 715 1.52 -18.23 12.40
C SER A 715 1.18 -19.52 11.65
N LEU A 716 -0.07 -19.60 11.19
CA LEU A 716 -0.62 -20.70 10.41
C LEU A 716 -1.44 -20.11 9.26
N GLY A 717 -1.26 -20.60 8.04
CA GLY A 717 -2.04 -20.14 6.91
C GLY A 717 -2.00 -21.09 5.74
N GLY A 718 -2.96 -20.92 4.87
CA GLY A 718 -3.07 -21.76 3.69
C GLY A 718 -4.19 -21.34 2.77
N TYR A 719 -4.40 -22.15 1.77
CA TYR A 719 -5.46 -21.96 0.80
C TYR A 719 -6.09 -23.31 0.40
N ILE A 720 -7.31 -23.21 -0.08
CA ILE A 720 -8.04 -24.28 -0.79
C ILE A 720 -8.58 -23.66 -2.06
N LYS A 721 -8.26 -24.23 -3.22
CA LYS A 721 -8.74 -23.74 -4.52
C LYS A 721 -9.22 -24.88 -5.41
N SER A 722 -10.19 -24.59 -6.26
CA SER A 722 -10.55 -25.48 -7.37
C SER A 722 -9.35 -25.65 -8.28
N GLY A 723 -9.14 -26.83 -8.82
CA GLY A 723 -8.07 -27.07 -9.79
C GLY A 723 -8.23 -26.20 -11.03
N SER A 724 -7.12 -25.73 -11.60
CA SER A 724 -7.07 -25.05 -12.89
C SER A 724 -7.42 -26.00 -14.03
N LEU A 725 -7.75 -25.47 -15.18
CA LEU A 725 -7.97 -26.26 -16.40
C LEU A 725 -6.65 -26.51 -17.12
N TYR A 726 -6.57 -27.59 -17.83
CA TYR A 726 -5.51 -27.92 -18.77
C TYR A 726 -6.08 -28.47 -20.08
N ASN A 727 -5.32 -28.33 -21.16
CA ASN A 727 -5.73 -28.84 -22.46
C ASN A 727 -5.38 -30.32 -22.57
N VAL A 728 -6.31 -31.13 -23.04
CA VAL A 728 -6.11 -32.52 -23.39
C VAL A 728 -5.93 -32.60 -24.90
N TYR A 729 -4.81 -33.18 -25.35
CA TYR A 729 -4.47 -33.31 -26.75
C TYR A 729 -4.78 -34.72 -27.24
N ASN A 730 -5.35 -34.84 -28.42
CA ASN A 730 -5.48 -36.14 -29.08
C ASN A 730 -4.28 -36.41 -29.98
N GLU A 731 -3.65 -37.54 -29.81
CA GLU A 731 -2.70 -38.09 -30.75
C GLU A 731 -3.45 -38.81 -31.90
N GLU A 732 -4.02 -38.12 -32.83
CA GLU A 732 -4.47 -38.75 -34.08
C GLU A 732 -3.31 -38.76 -35.10
N GLY A 733 -2.79 -39.96 -35.29
CA GLY A 733 -1.98 -40.55 -36.32
C GLY A 733 -1.24 -39.64 -37.31
N ASN A 734 0.07 -39.87 -37.37
CA ASN A 734 1.00 -39.49 -38.40
C ASN A 734 1.03 -38.02 -38.84
N ILE A 735 2.09 -37.34 -38.40
CA ILE A 735 2.59 -36.07 -38.87
C ILE A 735 1.91 -34.85 -38.21
N SER A 736 2.55 -34.36 -37.14
CA SER A 736 2.65 -32.94 -36.76
C SER A 736 1.41 -32.12 -36.40
N GLY A 737 0.39 -32.70 -35.81
CA GLY A 737 -0.74 -31.90 -35.30
C GLY A 737 -1.27 -32.41 -33.96
N GLN A 738 -0.80 -31.86 -32.82
CA GLN A 738 -1.49 -32.04 -31.58
C GLN A 738 -2.73 -31.13 -31.54
N PHE A 739 -3.94 -31.73 -31.57
CA PHE A 739 -5.19 -30.96 -31.49
C PHE A 739 -5.69 -30.95 -30.06
N ILE A 740 -6.10 -29.78 -29.55
CA ILE A 740 -6.81 -29.71 -28.29
C ILE A 740 -8.18 -30.39 -28.47
N SER A 741 -8.32 -31.54 -27.84
CA SER A 741 -9.59 -32.26 -27.84
C SER A 741 -10.61 -31.55 -26.95
N HIS A 742 -10.25 -31.35 -25.72
CA HIS A 742 -11.09 -30.70 -24.70
C HIS A 742 -10.22 -30.15 -23.57
N ARG A 743 -10.86 -29.44 -22.62
CA ARG A 743 -10.23 -28.99 -21.38
C ARG A 743 -10.75 -29.83 -20.23
N GLU A 744 -9.85 -30.28 -19.39
CA GLU A 744 -10.15 -30.97 -18.13
C GLU A 744 -9.72 -30.14 -16.93
N ARG A 745 -10.42 -30.33 -15.81
CA ARG A 745 -10.09 -29.64 -14.56
C ARG A 745 -9.22 -30.53 -13.69
N ARG A 746 -8.09 -29.96 -13.24
CA ARG A 746 -7.23 -30.59 -12.23
C ARG A 746 -8.00 -30.81 -10.93
N LYS A 747 -7.48 -31.64 -10.05
CA LYS A 747 -8.03 -31.87 -8.70
C LYS A 747 -7.96 -30.58 -7.86
N ILE A 748 -8.73 -30.56 -6.78
CA ILE A 748 -8.67 -29.50 -5.77
C ILE A 748 -7.24 -29.40 -5.27
N ASN A 749 -6.72 -28.17 -5.27
CA ASN A 749 -5.41 -27.86 -4.74
C ASN A 749 -5.55 -27.15 -3.39
N TYR A 750 -4.78 -27.60 -2.41
CA TYR A 750 -4.78 -27.03 -1.07
C TYR A 750 -3.38 -27.08 -0.47
N ARG A 751 -3.09 -26.14 0.42
CA ARG A 751 -1.84 -26.06 1.13
C ARG A 751 -2.01 -25.44 2.50
N LEU A 752 -1.27 -25.95 3.46
CA LEU A 752 -1.17 -25.42 4.81
C LEU A 752 0.30 -25.22 5.17
N ASP A 753 0.63 -24.04 5.62
CA ASP A 753 1.98 -23.62 6.05
C ASP A 753 1.94 -23.18 7.51
N ALA A 754 3.06 -23.35 8.21
CA ALA A 754 3.24 -22.79 9.56
C ALA A 754 4.61 -22.16 9.70
N ASN A 755 4.67 -21.10 10.49
CA ASN A 755 5.94 -20.50 10.86
C ASN A 755 5.93 -19.85 12.25
N PHE A 756 7.12 -19.74 12.78
CA PHE A 756 7.44 -18.92 13.93
C PHE A 756 8.36 -17.78 13.46
N SER A 757 8.03 -16.55 13.82
CA SER A 757 8.85 -15.37 13.54
C SER A 757 9.09 -14.57 14.80
N ASP A 758 10.29 -14.03 14.94
CA ASP A 758 10.67 -13.20 16.08
C ASP A 758 11.66 -12.11 15.67
N SER A 759 11.69 -11.03 16.44
CA SER A 759 12.62 -9.93 16.29
C SER A 759 13.26 -9.57 17.61
N ILE A 760 14.58 -9.72 17.67
CA ILE A 760 15.38 -9.46 18.85
C ILE A 760 16.19 -8.18 18.63
N THR A 761 16.02 -7.22 19.52
CA THR A 761 16.83 -5.98 19.56
C THR A 761 17.62 -5.96 20.86
N PRO A 762 18.94 -6.25 20.85
CA PRO A 762 19.78 -6.20 22.04
C PRO A 762 19.82 -4.80 22.63
N GLN A 763 19.70 -4.68 23.95
CA GLN A 763 19.53 -3.40 24.67
C GLN A 763 20.70 -2.40 24.51
N LYS A 764 21.87 -2.80 24.00
CA LYS A 764 23.07 -1.97 23.93
C LYS A 764 23.66 -1.78 22.52
N GLN A 765 22.99 -2.27 21.49
CA GLN A 765 23.48 -2.22 20.12
C GLN A 765 22.39 -1.77 19.16
N HIS A 766 22.77 -1.00 18.12
CA HIS A 766 21.86 -0.65 17.00
C HIS A 766 21.56 -1.87 16.10
N LEU A 767 21.77 -3.08 16.60
CA LEU A 767 21.63 -4.34 15.92
C LEU A 767 20.24 -4.93 16.15
N LYS A 768 19.54 -5.26 15.07
CA LYS A 768 18.25 -5.95 15.12
C LYS A 768 18.33 -7.24 14.32
N PHE A 769 18.02 -8.35 14.98
CA PHE A 769 17.86 -9.65 14.35
C PHE A 769 16.39 -9.96 14.17
N SER A 770 15.98 -10.24 12.96
CA SER A 770 14.63 -10.74 12.67
C SER A 770 14.77 -12.08 11.97
N TYR A 771 14.14 -13.10 12.50
CA TYR A 771 14.20 -14.43 11.90
C TYR A 771 12.82 -15.07 11.78
N LYS A 772 12.69 -15.94 10.81
CA LYS A 772 11.50 -16.75 10.55
C LYS A 772 11.95 -18.17 10.26
N VAL A 773 11.36 -19.13 10.96
CA VAL A 773 11.54 -20.55 10.73
C VAL A 773 10.17 -21.17 10.50
N GLY A 774 10.03 -21.96 9.47
CA GLY A 774 8.72 -22.50 9.12
C GLY A 774 8.77 -23.79 8.35
N LEU A 775 7.58 -24.31 8.15
CA LEU A 775 7.29 -25.47 7.35
C LEU A 775 6.32 -25.07 6.24
N TYR A 776 6.74 -25.25 5.01
CA TYR A 776 5.94 -25.03 3.83
C TYR A 776 5.28 -26.34 3.40
N ASN A 777 4.01 -26.28 3.05
CA ASN A 777 3.23 -27.41 2.61
C ASN A 777 3.19 -28.59 3.60
N ILE A 778 2.82 -28.32 4.86
CA ILE A 778 2.66 -29.33 5.90
C ILE A 778 1.60 -30.36 5.48
N ILE A 779 0.50 -29.87 4.92
CA ILE A 779 -0.59 -30.65 4.35
C ILE A 779 -0.96 -29.99 3.03
N GLY A 780 -0.81 -30.72 1.92
CA GLY A 780 -1.15 -30.19 0.61
C GLY A 780 -1.03 -31.23 -0.49
N ASN A 781 -1.39 -30.86 -1.70
CA ASN A 781 -1.23 -31.69 -2.88
C ASN A 781 0.09 -31.32 -3.60
N PRO A 782 1.18 -32.08 -3.39
CA PRO A 782 2.51 -31.73 -3.90
C PRO A 782 2.60 -31.78 -5.43
N LYS A 783 1.74 -32.53 -6.10
CA LYS A 783 1.76 -32.67 -7.57
C LYS A 783 1.31 -31.42 -8.32
N GLU A 784 0.72 -30.48 -7.62
CA GLU A 784 0.23 -29.23 -8.21
C GLU A 784 0.93 -27.99 -7.62
N ASP A 785 1.92 -28.20 -6.73
CA ASP A 785 2.62 -27.11 -6.06
C ASP A 785 4.07 -27.05 -6.58
N GLU A 786 4.41 -25.99 -7.27
CA GLU A 786 5.60 -25.83 -8.10
C GLU A 786 6.92 -25.69 -7.38
N ILE A 787 6.90 -25.34 -6.09
CA ILE A 787 8.15 -25.27 -5.33
C ILE A 787 8.82 -26.64 -5.33
N ILE A 788 8.04 -27.70 -5.26
CA ILE A 788 8.52 -29.06 -5.20
C ILE A 788 9.13 -29.49 -6.55
N ASP A 789 8.46 -29.14 -7.66
CA ASP A 789 9.01 -29.37 -9.00
C ASP A 789 10.19 -28.47 -9.31
N LEU A 790 10.21 -27.24 -8.74
CA LEU A 790 11.26 -26.26 -8.94
C LEU A 790 12.64 -26.78 -8.46
N TYR A 791 12.66 -27.52 -7.38
CA TYR A 791 13.90 -28.00 -6.78
C TYR A 791 14.24 -29.44 -7.18
N SER A 792 13.45 -30.07 -8.07
CA SER A 792 13.55 -31.51 -8.38
C SER A 792 13.52 -32.35 -7.09
N ILE A 793 12.90 -31.82 -6.04
CA ILE A 793 12.73 -32.53 -4.77
C ILE A 793 11.79 -33.70 -5.03
N ASP A 794 12.21 -34.91 -4.65
CA ASP A 794 11.36 -36.09 -4.78
C ASP A 794 9.98 -35.81 -4.19
N THR A 795 8.94 -35.90 -5.04
CA THR A 795 7.55 -35.57 -4.73
C THR A 795 6.95 -36.40 -3.58
N LYS A 796 7.70 -37.33 -3.04
CA LYS A 796 7.37 -38.11 -1.83
C LYS A 796 7.56 -37.32 -0.54
N LYS A 797 8.31 -36.20 -0.54
CA LYS A 797 8.50 -35.33 0.64
C LYS A 797 7.49 -34.17 0.56
N HIS A 798 6.44 -34.27 1.33
CA HIS A 798 5.33 -33.32 1.31
C HIS A 798 5.61 -31.98 2.01
N CYS A 799 6.62 -31.87 2.84
CA CYS A 799 6.88 -30.72 3.70
C CYS A 799 8.31 -30.21 3.52
N LEU A 800 8.43 -28.89 3.23
CA LEU A 800 9.72 -28.21 3.05
C LEU A 800 9.98 -27.29 4.26
N PRO A 801 11.03 -27.54 5.06
CA PRO A 801 11.46 -26.57 6.06
C PRO A 801 12.11 -25.36 5.37
N TYR A 802 11.84 -24.17 5.89
CA TYR A 802 12.46 -22.95 5.40
C TYR A 802 12.88 -22.04 6.56
N PHE A 803 13.85 -21.19 6.27
CA PHE A 803 14.27 -20.14 7.18
C PHE A 803 14.44 -18.82 6.44
N SER A 804 14.35 -17.76 7.20
CA SER A 804 14.69 -16.41 6.76
C SER A 804 15.34 -15.68 7.92
N LEU A 805 16.44 -15.01 7.67
CA LEU A 805 17.18 -14.20 8.65
C LEU A 805 17.42 -12.82 8.06
N ASN A 806 17.10 -11.80 8.83
CA ASN A 806 17.41 -10.42 8.48
C ASN A 806 18.15 -9.75 9.64
N ILE A 807 19.31 -9.22 9.35
CA ILE A 807 20.18 -8.53 10.30
C ILE A 807 20.28 -7.07 9.89
N LYS A 808 19.92 -6.16 10.78
CA LYS A 808 19.99 -4.71 10.58
C LYS A 808 20.94 -4.07 11.56
N PHE A 809 21.76 -3.16 11.03
CA PHE A 809 22.78 -2.44 11.77
C PHE A 809 22.48 -0.95 11.80
#